data_9ad78d8bce551e3e7723a8b2cd3ead2a
#
_entry.id   9ad78d8bce551e3e7723a8b2cd3ead2a
#
_cell.length_a   1.000
_cell.length_b   1.000
_cell.length_c   1.000
_cell.angle_alpha   90.00
_cell.angle_beta   90.00
_cell.angle_gamma   90.00
#
_symmetry.space_group_name_H-M   'P 1'
#
loop_
_entity.id
_entity.type
_entity.pdbx_description
1 polymer ?
#
loop_
_entity_poly.entity_id
_entity_poly.type
_entity_poly.pdbx_seq_one_letter_code
_entity_poly.pdbx_strand_id
1 'polypeptide(L)'
;MKKQILLLCLALISLCGYAQQITVKGVVTSATDQQPLIGTTVQVKGTGTGTITGIDGDYTLPNVDKNAVLVFSSIGFESQEIAVGGRTTINVVLKEAAELLDEVVVIGYGAVKKSDLTSSIATVKGDEITETVTGNAMDALQGKVNGVQVTSGGGPGATPKVLIRGVTTVNGTNPLYVVDGMPVGDNINFLNSNDIASMEVLKDASAAAIYGTRASNGVILITTKKGKTGKARINWNSSVGFQTVAKPNIAGAAEYKEVFNTRYTNDGLSSIWNDTGATTNPGGTDWWDTVVNKTALVQNHSLSVAGGSEQFVYNFSVGYYRNNSQFDVGYWDKINIRLNTEYTFNKYVKLGVDIAPRVESWDDTPNQFSAAMAMDPTTPVFRPQDQWEDNEYNNYQRSYNNQEWNPAGSIACSNAHSRELGAILNTYLQVNPIEKLTLRTQFGANAHYRRSDSFVPKFNMDPLEKQDLNEITRRNQEWFDWNWTNTATYMDTFAEKHNLNVMAGFTAERFAWYNTQARRDNVPNNLDQMQEVNAGQQGTDEANGETTYNTLVSFLGRVMYNYDNRYYISASLRADGSSRFPKGSKYALFPSVSASWRVISEAFMQDQDIFSDLKLRGGWGRVGNQNINNNATLTLLSETQYYYGNTLANGYFVSTVGNNQLKWETVEDWNVGVDMSFLDSRLGVTFEYFQKKSIDMLYQKQNILSLGYDNWNSQIWMNIGSMQARGWEVGLTWRDEIGKDFSYDLGLNLSAVRNKAIKFSGDGPINVGGFNSDQIIRNEDGGFISRFYGYVADGLFQNWEEVYAHTDEHGTLIQPNAKPGDIRFKDRDHNGVLDANDKDYIGNPYPDLMMGLNIGMRYKNIDFAANFYGTFGNDIYNVTKGRYSGSGGQNVWAGTLEKAWHGEGTGNDIPRLSSNDLNLNYSRVSSFYVEDGSYLRCKLLQIGYTLPKKWVGGADLRLSFSAQNPFTITGYSGMDPERPMVDGTTDSSGSAINTGIDNVAYPNPRTFLFGIDFKF
;
A
#
# COMPACT_ATOMS: atom_id res chain seq x y z
N MET A 1 -18.76 -95.98 2.07
CA MET A 1 -19.13 -95.02 3.10
C MET A 1 -18.08 -94.00 3.42
N LYS A 2 -16.75 -94.28 3.51
CA LYS A 2 -15.72 -93.25 3.83
C LYS A 2 -15.51 -92.19 2.73
N LYS A 3 -15.72 -92.47 1.44
CA LYS A 3 -15.59 -91.50 0.33
C LYS A 3 -16.79 -90.59 0.20
N GLN A 4 -17.98 -90.98 0.66
CA GLN A 4 -19.19 -90.13 0.59
C GLN A 4 -19.25 -89.14 1.76
N ILE A 5 -18.69 -89.51 2.93
CA ILE A 5 -18.55 -88.54 4.05
C ILE A 5 -17.52 -87.48 3.78
N LEU A 6 -16.42 -87.74 3.07
CA LEU A 6 -15.44 -86.84 2.69
C LEU A 6 -15.95 -85.80 1.66
N LEU A 7 -16.80 -86.21 0.71
CA LEU A 7 -17.49 -85.34 -0.26
C LEU A 7 -18.54 -84.47 0.40
N LEU A 8 -19.26 -85.03 1.43
CA LEU A 8 -20.22 -84.21 2.20
C LEU A 8 -19.52 -83.16 3.10
N CYS A 9 -18.37 -83.52 3.69
CA CYS A 9 -17.56 -82.53 4.44
C CYS A 9 -16.96 -81.50 3.55
N LEU A 10 -16.53 -81.81 2.34
CA LEU A 10 -16.01 -80.82 1.35
C LEU A 10 -17.11 -79.92 0.80
N ALA A 11 -18.32 -80.51 0.62
CA ALA A 11 -19.53 -79.74 0.24
C ALA A 11 -20.04 -78.79 1.36
N LEU A 12 -19.86 -79.16 2.63
CA LEU A 12 -20.21 -78.34 3.80
C LEU A 12 -19.17 -77.23 4.08
N ILE A 13 -17.90 -77.48 3.75
CA ILE A 13 -16.82 -76.46 3.85
C ILE A 13 -16.93 -75.38 2.71
N SER A 14 -17.47 -75.78 1.54
CA SER A 14 -17.71 -74.82 0.46
C SER A 14 -18.97 -73.94 0.69
N LEU A 15 -19.81 -74.24 1.68
CA LEU A 15 -20.99 -73.41 2.02
C LEU A 15 -20.77 -72.42 3.14
N CYS A 16 -19.56 -72.39 3.80
CA CYS A 16 -19.21 -71.43 4.86
C CYS A 16 -18.41 -70.22 4.40
N GLY A 17 -18.23 -70.01 3.08
CA GLY A 17 -17.36 -68.98 2.52
C GLY A 17 -18.02 -67.82 1.77
N TYR A 18 -19.31 -67.62 1.86
CA TYR A 18 -19.97 -66.43 1.33
C TYR A 18 -19.80 -65.30 2.37
N ALA A 19 -18.70 -64.55 2.27
CA ALA A 19 -18.57 -63.23 2.89
C ALA A 19 -19.77 -62.39 2.39
N GLN A 20 -20.64 -61.99 3.28
CA GLN A 20 -21.82 -61.14 2.95
C GLN A 20 -21.27 -59.75 2.53
N GLN A 21 -21.09 -59.58 1.23
CA GLN A 21 -20.77 -58.32 0.64
C GLN A 21 -22.02 -57.43 0.63
N ILE A 22 -21.84 -56.19 1.05
CA ILE A 22 -22.88 -55.17 1.07
C ILE A 22 -22.51 -53.98 0.20
N THR A 23 -23.48 -53.20 -0.24
CA THR A 23 -23.23 -51.90 -0.88
C THR A 23 -23.31 -50.83 0.20
N VAL A 24 -22.23 -50.06 0.34
CA VAL A 24 -22.16 -48.94 1.27
C VAL A 24 -22.30 -47.63 0.47
N LYS A 25 -23.16 -46.74 0.94
CA LYS A 25 -23.40 -45.42 0.38
C LYS A 25 -23.39 -44.38 1.49
N GLY A 26 -23.20 -43.08 1.11
CA GLY A 26 -23.24 -42.00 2.07
C GLY A 26 -22.83 -40.69 1.43
N VAL A 27 -22.68 -39.67 2.26
CA VAL A 27 -22.25 -38.34 1.86
C VAL A 27 -21.01 -37.95 2.68
N VAL A 28 -20.02 -37.32 2.01
CA VAL A 28 -18.83 -36.78 2.66
C VAL A 28 -18.91 -35.26 2.62
N THR A 29 -18.78 -34.63 3.79
CA THR A 29 -18.85 -33.17 3.94
C THR A 29 -17.63 -32.62 4.68
N SER A 30 -17.32 -31.34 4.51
CA SER A 30 -16.31 -30.64 5.29
C SER A 30 -16.81 -30.30 6.69
N ALA A 31 -15.95 -30.39 7.70
CA ALA A 31 -16.26 -29.99 9.07
C ALA A 31 -16.45 -28.49 9.23
N THR A 32 -15.74 -27.70 8.41
CA THR A 32 -15.64 -26.21 8.53
C THR A 32 -16.91 -25.54 8.00
N ASP A 33 -17.37 -25.93 6.82
CA ASP A 33 -18.51 -25.28 6.13
C ASP A 33 -19.67 -26.20 5.82
N GLN A 34 -19.56 -27.49 6.22
CA GLN A 34 -20.53 -28.56 5.96
C GLN A 34 -20.88 -28.78 4.48
N GLN A 35 -20.00 -28.26 3.59
CA GLN A 35 -20.16 -28.43 2.13
C GLN A 35 -19.83 -29.85 1.70
N PRO A 36 -20.49 -30.37 0.65
CA PRO A 36 -20.15 -31.66 0.06
C PRO A 36 -18.70 -31.65 -0.47
N LEU A 37 -17.94 -32.68 -0.11
CA LEU A 37 -16.56 -32.84 -0.63
C LEU A 37 -16.61 -33.68 -1.90
N ILE A 38 -16.38 -33.01 -3.02
CA ILE A 38 -16.35 -33.59 -4.38
C ILE A 38 -15.00 -34.26 -4.60
N GLY A 39 -14.99 -35.45 -5.23
CA GLY A 39 -13.72 -36.12 -5.59
C GLY A 39 -12.99 -36.76 -4.40
N THR A 40 -13.61 -36.84 -3.22
CA THR A 40 -13.07 -37.56 -2.07
C THR A 40 -12.95 -39.05 -2.43
N THR A 41 -11.76 -39.61 -2.25
CA THR A 41 -11.52 -41.03 -2.45
C THR A 41 -12.08 -41.81 -1.27
N VAL A 42 -12.92 -42.79 -1.56
CA VAL A 42 -13.47 -43.77 -0.59
C VAL A 42 -12.94 -45.14 -0.97
N GLN A 43 -12.02 -45.71 -0.19
CA GLN A 43 -11.33 -46.95 -0.51
C GLN A 43 -11.44 -47.96 0.62
N VAL A 44 -11.58 -49.23 0.27
CA VAL A 44 -11.50 -50.32 1.25
C VAL A 44 -10.04 -50.52 1.63
N LYS A 45 -9.70 -50.35 2.91
CA LYS A 45 -8.33 -50.48 3.44
C LYS A 45 -7.66 -51.77 3.03
N GLY A 46 -6.46 -51.64 2.42
CA GLY A 46 -5.67 -52.79 2.01
C GLY A 46 -6.13 -53.48 0.72
N THR A 47 -7.02 -52.90 -0.04
CA THR A 47 -7.49 -53.42 -1.33
C THR A 47 -7.46 -52.37 -2.43
N GLY A 48 -7.57 -52.77 -3.69
CA GLY A 48 -7.73 -51.86 -4.82
C GLY A 48 -9.20 -51.40 -5.05
N THR A 49 -10.14 -51.78 -4.19
CA THR A 49 -11.57 -51.44 -4.35
C THR A 49 -11.86 -50.09 -3.76
N GLY A 50 -12.34 -49.16 -4.56
CA GLY A 50 -12.67 -47.78 -4.14
C GLY A 50 -13.60 -47.08 -5.12
N THR A 51 -14.10 -45.93 -4.71
CA THR A 51 -14.90 -44.99 -5.52
C THR A 51 -14.52 -43.55 -5.15
N ILE A 52 -15.02 -42.59 -5.88
CA ILE A 52 -14.89 -41.17 -5.56
C ILE A 52 -16.27 -40.56 -5.33
N THR A 53 -16.34 -39.52 -4.50
CA THR A 53 -17.60 -38.80 -4.26
C THR A 53 -18.03 -37.97 -5.46
N GLY A 54 -19.32 -37.92 -5.72
CA GLY A 54 -19.95 -37.07 -6.73
C GLY A 54 -20.02 -35.58 -6.33
N ILE A 55 -20.73 -34.79 -7.13
CA ILE A 55 -20.84 -33.32 -6.94
C ILE A 55 -21.61 -32.92 -5.68
N ASP A 56 -22.49 -33.80 -5.18
CA ASP A 56 -23.22 -33.59 -3.92
C ASP A 56 -22.51 -34.30 -2.74
N GLY A 57 -21.22 -34.69 -2.92
CA GLY A 57 -20.42 -35.40 -1.92
C GLY A 57 -20.86 -36.84 -1.71
N ASP A 58 -21.83 -37.33 -2.48
CA ASP A 58 -22.38 -38.67 -2.39
C ASP A 58 -21.45 -39.73 -2.98
N TYR A 59 -21.46 -40.91 -2.38
CA TYR A 59 -20.71 -42.05 -2.90
C TYR A 59 -21.51 -43.34 -2.78
N THR A 60 -21.25 -44.27 -3.68
CA THR A 60 -21.75 -45.63 -3.63
C THR A 60 -20.62 -46.61 -3.91
N LEU A 61 -20.32 -47.48 -2.95
CA LEU A 61 -19.25 -48.49 -3.06
C LEU A 61 -19.88 -49.90 -2.94
N PRO A 62 -20.02 -50.66 -4.04
CA PRO A 62 -20.56 -52.00 -4.04
C PRO A 62 -19.51 -53.03 -3.57
N ASN A 63 -19.96 -54.23 -3.22
CA ASN A 63 -19.11 -55.39 -2.90
C ASN A 63 -18.13 -55.19 -1.74
N VAL A 64 -18.57 -54.49 -0.67
CA VAL A 64 -17.78 -54.22 0.54
C VAL A 64 -18.04 -55.34 1.56
N ASP A 65 -16.99 -55.89 2.16
CA ASP A 65 -17.13 -56.81 3.30
C ASP A 65 -17.72 -56.03 4.49
N LYS A 66 -18.67 -56.64 5.19
CA LYS A 66 -19.35 -56.04 6.36
C LYS A 66 -18.40 -55.67 7.50
N ASN A 67 -17.23 -56.32 7.57
CA ASN A 67 -16.19 -56.01 8.57
C ASN A 67 -15.04 -55.16 8.01
N ALA A 68 -15.11 -54.72 6.77
CA ALA A 68 -14.09 -53.86 6.17
C ALA A 68 -13.98 -52.50 6.87
N VAL A 69 -12.84 -51.88 6.70
CA VAL A 69 -12.59 -50.46 7.07
C VAL A 69 -12.53 -49.64 5.79
N LEU A 70 -13.27 -48.57 5.72
CA LEU A 70 -13.22 -47.58 4.64
C LEU A 70 -12.27 -46.46 5.02
N VAL A 71 -11.40 -46.08 4.11
CA VAL A 71 -10.52 -44.92 4.21
C VAL A 71 -11.10 -43.80 3.33
N PHE A 72 -11.42 -42.69 3.94
CA PHE A 72 -11.88 -41.48 3.28
C PHE A 72 -10.71 -40.50 3.20
N SER A 73 -10.35 -40.08 2.02
CA SER A 73 -9.20 -39.18 1.79
C SER A 73 -9.55 -38.13 0.74
N SER A 74 -9.37 -36.87 1.07
CA SER A 74 -9.59 -35.73 0.20
C SER A 74 -8.42 -34.74 0.30
N ILE A 75 -8.09 -34.06 -0.80
CA ILE A 75 -7.02 -33.08 -0.80
C ILE A 75 -7.37 -31.93 0.15
N GLY A 76 -6.50 -31.63 1.09
CA GLY A 76 -6.72 -30.59 2.10
C GLY A 76 -7.48 -31.03 3.34
N PHE A 77 -7.78 -32.35 3.50
CA PHE A 77 -8.53 -32.89 4.64
C PHE A 77 -7.78 -34.04 5.30
N GLU A 78 -7.97 -34.19 6.62
CA GLU A 78 -7.47 -35.33 7.37
C GLU A 78 -8.14 -36.62 6.88
N SER A 79 -7.33 -37.64 6.55
CA SER A 79 -7.87 -38.93 6.17
C SER A 79 -8.52 -39.61 7.37
N GLN A 80 -9.73 -40.15 7.19
CA GLN A 80 -10.50 -40.80 8.26
C GLN A 80 -10.76 -42.28 7.93
N GLU A 81 -10.49 -43.16 8.88
CA GLU A 81 -10.78 -44.56 8.78
C GLU A 81 -12.07 -44.92 9.54
N ILE A 82 -13.01 -45.56 8.88
CA ILE A 82 -14.31 -45.94 9.49
C ILE A 82 -14.62 -47.41 9.22
N ALA A 83 -14.79 -48.17 10.28
CA ALA A 83 -15.22 -49.54 10.16
C ALA A 83 -16.68 -49.63 9.64
N VAL A 84 -16.94 -50.44 8.64
CA VAL A 84 -18.27 -50.61 8.04
C VAL A 84 -19.26 -51.16 9.06
N GLY A 85 -18.87 -52.18 9.81
CA GLY A 85 -19.71 -52.76 10.90
C GLY A 85 -21.11 -53.17 10.44
N GLY A 86 -21.25 -53.64 9.19
CA GLY A 86 -22.53 -54.01 8.59
C GLY A 86 -23.46 -52.86 8.19
N ARG A 87 -23.02 -51.62 8.32
CA ARG A 87 -23.81 -50.41 7.92
C ARG A 87 -23.84 -50.28 6.41
N THR A 88 -25.02 -49.99 5.86
CA THR A 88 -25.22 -49.72 4.43
C THR A 88 -25.22 -48.23 4.10
N THR A 89 -25.26 -47.36 5.12
CA THR A 89 -25.15 -45.91 4.96
C THR A 89 -24.14 -45.37 5.97
N ILE A 90 -23.09 -44.67 5.48
CA ILE A 90 -22.03 -44.06 6.29
C ILE A 90 -21.81 -42.66 5.78
N ASN A 91 -22.28 -41.65 6.52
CA ASN A 91 -21.99 -40.26 6.26
C ASN A 91 -20.72 -39.83 7.04
N VAL A 92 -19.86 -39.08 6.42
CA VAL A 92 -18.53 -38.71 6.97
C VAL A 92 -18.34 -37.21 6.92
N VAL A 93 -17.84 -36.68 8.02
CA VAL A 93 -17.42 -35.27 8.10
C VAL A 93 -15.92 -35.26 8.23
N LEU A 94 -15.21 -34.82 7.17
CA LEU A 94 -13.75 -34.69 7.19
C LEU A 94 -13.36 -33.33 7.76
N LYS A 95 -12.36 -33.31 8.65
CA LYS A 95 -11.72 -32.08 9.12
C LYS A 95 -10.71 -31.64 8.12
N GLU A 96 -10.59 -30.32 7.93
CA GLU A 96 -9.47 -29.77 7.16
C GLU A 96 -8.16 -30.18 7.84
N ALA A 97 -7.23 -30.71 7.05
CA ALA A 97 -5.90 -31.03 7.57
C ALA A 97 -5.24 -29.73 8.04
N ALA A 98 -4.79 -29.71 9.28
CA ALA A 98 -4.04 -28.59 9.87
C ALA A 98 -2.65 -28.40 9.19
N GLU A 99 -2.34 -29.20 8.17
CA GLU A 99 -1.12 -29.10 7.40
C GLU A 99 -1.20 -27.97 6.37
N LEU A 100 -0.68 -26.79 6.75
CA LEU A 100 -0.23 -25.69 5.87
C LEU A 100 0.74 -26.15 4.74
N LEU A 101 1.05 -27.44 4.64
CA LEU A 101 2.09 -27.99 3.78
C LEU A 101 1.67 -28.25 2.33
N ASP A 102 0.38 -28.39 2.04
CA ASP A 102 -0.14 -28.60 0.69
C ASP A 102 -0.75 -27.34 0.04
N GLU A 103 -0.65 -26.17 0.70
CA GLU A 103 -1.07 -24.89 0.14
C GLU A 103 -0.24 -24.59 -1.11
N VAL A 104 -0.92 -24.41 -2.24
CA VAL A 104 -0.26 -24.08 -3.52
C VAL A 104 -0.14 -22.56 -3.64
N VAL A 105 1.09 -22.09 -3.82
CA VAL A 105 1.41 -20.67 -3.96
C VAL A 105 1.78 -20.39 -5.41
N VAL A 106 1.24 -19.30 -5.96
CA VAL A 106 1.62 -18.84 -7.30
C VAL A 106 2.98 -18.13 -7.22
N ILE A 107 3.96 -18.62 -7.99
CA ILE A 107 5.29 -17.98 -8.10
C ILE A 107 5.61 -17.76 -9.56
N GLY A 108 5.67 -16.49 -9.94
CA GLY A 108 5.98 -16.15 -11.32
C GLY A 108 4.95 -16.72 -12.28
N TYR A 109 5.41 -17.51 -13.21
CA TYR A 109 4.57 -18.12 -14.26
C TYR A 109 4.16 -19.57 -13.95
N GLY A 110 4.20 -19.97 -12.67
CA GLY A 110 3.82 -21.31 -12.22
C GLY A 110 3.29 -21.33 -10.79
N ALA A 111 2.64 -22.45 -10.43
CA ALA A 111 2.18 -22.71 -9.08
C ALA A 111 3.02 -23.84 -8.48
N VAL A 112 3.45 -23.69 -7.22
CA VAL A 112 4.26 -24.66 -6.48
C VAL A 112 3.69 -24.85 -5.09
N LYS A 113 3.97 -25.99 -4.47
CA LYS A 113 3.61 -26.21 -3.09
C LYS A 113 4.37 -25.25 -2.17
N LYS A 114 3.72 -24.75 -1.12
CA LYS A 114 4.34 -23.89 -0.11
C LYS A 114 5.54 -24.56 0.56
N SER A 115 5.49 -25.87 0.74
CA SER A 115 6.60 -26.69 1.24
C SER A 115 7.87 -26.59 0.38
N ASP A 116 7.71 -26.44 -0.94
CA ASP A 116 8.80 -26.42 -1.91
C ASP A 116 9.45 -25.03 -2.06
N LEU A 117 8.91 -24.02 -1.38
CA LEU A 117 9.45 -22.67 -1.41
C LEU A 117 10.80 -22.59 -0.72
N THR A 118 11.80 -22.07 -1.42
CA THR A 118 13.16 -21.82 -0.90
C THR A 118 13.39 -20.34 -0.56
N SER A 119 12.44 -19.47 -0.95
CA SER A 119 12.49 -18.01 -0.85
C SER A 119 11.49 -17.44 0.15
N SER A 120 11.63 -16.15 0.48
CA SER A 120 10.76 -15.45 1.43
C SER A 120 9.50 -14.96 0.73
N ILE A 121 8.38 -15.66 0.95
CA ILE A 121 7.07 -15.31 0.40
C ILE A 121 6.05 -15.27 1.55
N ALA A 122 5.29 -14.21 1.61
CA ALA A 122 4.14 -14.10 2.52
C ALA A 122 2.85 -14.11 1.71
N THR A 123 1.86 -14.88 2.16
CA THR A 123 0.55 -15.00 1.53
C THR A 123 -0.53 -14.43 2.45
N VAL A 124 -1.40 -13.58 1.92
CA VAL A 124 -2.63 -13.09 2.58
C VAL A 124 -3.83 -13.57 1.76
N LYS A 125 -4.78 -14.23 2.41
CA LYS A 125 -5.95 -14.79 1.76
C LYS A 125 -7.00 -13.74 1.46
N GLY A 126 -7.83 -13.97 0.43
CA GLY A 126 -8.88 -13.03 0.04
C GLY A 126 -9.88 -12.72 1.14
N ASP A 127 -10.20 -13.68 2.00
CA ASP A 127 -11.12 -13.47 3.13
C ASP A 127 -10.53 -12.51 4.16
N GLU A 128 -9.23 -12.57 4.44
CA GLU A 128 -8.51 -11.63 5.31
C GLU A 128 -8.44 -10.21 4.70
N ILE A 129 -8.37 -10.10 3.36
CA ILE A 129 -8.36 -8.83 2.63
C ILE A 129 -9.72 -8.15 2.72
N THR A 130 -10.81 -8.93 2.59
CA THR A 130 -12.19 -8.42 2.58
C THR A 130 -12.73 -8.05 3.97
N GLU A 131 -12.06 -8.41 5.05
CA GLU A 131 -12.36 -7.92 6.41
C GLU A 131 -12.31 -6.39 6.49
N THR A 132 -11.38 -5.77 5.75
CA THR A 132 -11.24 -4.31 5.68
C THR A 132 -11.93 -3.80 4.43
N VAL A 133 -12.99 -3.01 4.60
CA VAL A 133 -13.67 -2.35 3.48
C VAL A 133 -12.85 -1.13 3.06
N THR A 134 -12.17 -1.24 1.94
CA THR A 134 -11.28 -0.20 1.43
C THR A 134 -11.38 -0.08 -0.09
N GLY A 135 -11.08 1.12 -0.59
CA GLY A 135 -10.99 1.38 -2.02
C GLY A 135 -9.76 0.76 -2.68
N ASN A 136 -8.69 0.56 -1.91
CA ASN A 136 -7.46 -0.09 -2.38
C ASN A 136 -7.10 -1.27 -1.47
N ALA A 137 -6.97 -2.45 -2.07
CA ALA A 137 -6.68 -3.68 -1.34
C ALA A 137 -5.32 -3.67 -0.60
N MET A 138 -4.41 -2.73 -0.92
CA MET A 138 -3.13 -2.59 -0.22
C MET A 138 -3.29 -2.12 1.22
N ASP A 139 -4.29 -1.31 1.55
CA ASP A 139 -4.57 -0.91 2.93
C ASP A 139 -4.85 -2.13 3.83
N ALA A 140 -5.45 -3.18 3.26
CA ALA A 140 -5.74 -4.41 3.99
C ALA A 140 -4.48 -5.25 4.32
N LEU A 141 -3.33 -4.99 3.69
CA LEU A 141 -2.06 -5.66 4.00
C LEU A 141 -1.34 -5.08 5.22
N GLN A 142 -1.72 -3.87 5.68
CA GLN A 142 -1.04 -3.21 6.79
C GLN A 142 -1.10 -4.05 8.07
N GLY A 143 0.08 -4.38 8.63
CA GLY A 143 0.21 -5.20 9.83
C GLY A 143 0.00 -6.70 9.63
N LYS A 144 -0.43 -7.17 8.45
CA LYS A 144 -0.64 -8.60 8.15
C LYS A 144 0.61 -9.30 7.64
N VAL A 145 1.58 -8.56 7.10
CA VAL A 145 2.82 -9.11 6.54
C VAL A 145 4.04 -8.44 7.17
N ASN A 146 4.95 -9.23 7.71
CA ASN A 146 6.22 -8.75 8.23
C ASN A 146 7.12 -8.21 7.10
N GLY A 147 7.90 -7.16 7.39
CA GLY A 147 8.78 -6.50 6.42
C GLY A 147 8.06 -5.68 5.35
N VAL A 148 6.74 -5.51 5.48
CA VAL A 148 5.93 -4.67 4.59
C VAL A 148 5.35 -3.50 5.39
N GLN A 149 5.75 -2.29 5.03
CA GLN A 149 5.20 -1.06 5.55
C GLN A 149 4.19 -0.52 4.55
N VAL A 150 2.95 -0.34 4.99
CA VAL A 150 1.90 0.31 4.21
C VAL A 150 1.51 1.60 4.92
N THR A 151 1.51 2.71 4.21
CA THR A 151 1.01 4.00 4.69
C THR A 151 -0.19 4.39 3.85
N SER A 152 -1.35 4.50 4.47
CA SER A 152 -2.61 4.83 3.78
C SER A 152 -2.58 6.20 3.14
N GLY A 153 -3.28 6.38 2.02
CA GLY A 153 -3.42 7.66 1.32
C GLY A 153 -4.32 8.68 2.02
N GLY A 154 -5.20 8.26 2.93
CA GLY A 154 -6.13 9.07 3.71
C GLY A 154 -7.37 9.53 2.96
N GLY A 155 -7.23 10.28 1.88
CA GLY A 155 -8.36 10.84 1.10
C GLY A 155 -9.04 9.85 0.14
N PRO A 156 -10.18 10.24 -0.46
CA PRO A 156 -10.88 9.45 -1.46
C PRO A 156 -9.99 9.11 -2.66
N GLY A 157 -9.93 7.84 -3.05
CA GLY A 157 -9.12 7.39 -4.20
C GLY A 157 -7.61 7.48 -4.04
N ALA A 158 -7.11 7.91 -2.87
CA ALA A 158 -5.68 8.03 -2.63
C ALA A 158 -5.00 6.65 -2.66
N THR A 159 -3.81 6.60 -3.25
CA THR A 159 -3.00 5.37 -3.35
C THR A 159 -2.13 5.21 -2.11
N PRO A 160 -2.21 4.07 -1.39
CA PRO A 160 -1.31 3.78 -0.29
C PRO A 160 0.14 3.65 -0.78
N LYS A 161 1.09 4.14 0.01
CA LYS A 161 2.51 3.88 -0.22
C LYS A 161 2.89 2.55 0.41
N VAL A 162 3.56 1.70 -0.37
CA VAL A 162 4.00 0.37 0.08
C VAL A 162 5.51 0.28 -0.04
N LEU A 163 6.17 -0.07 1.07
CA LEU A 163 7.61 -0.33 1.13
C LEU A 163 7.86 -1.78 1.55
N ILE A 164 8.68 -2.51 0.80
CA ILE A 164 9.06 -3.89 1.12
C ILE A 164 10.55 -3.93 1.48
N ARG A 165 10.84 -4.21 2.77
CA ARG A 165 12.22 -4.30 3.30
C ARG A 165 13.03 -3.00 3.13
N GLY A 166 12.34 -1.84 3.31
CA GLY A 166 12.97 -0.52 3.31
C GLY A 166 13.26 0.05 1.92
N VAL A 167 14.18 1.00 1.87
CA VAL A 167 14.49 1.81 0.71
C VAL A 167 15.92 1.53 0.23
N THR A 168 16.06 1.17 -1.05
CA THR A 168 17.37 0.91 -1.67
C THR A 168 17.63 1.76 -2.90
N THR A 169 16.67 2.60 -3.32
CA THR A 169 16.79 3.49 -4.46
C THR A 169 16.03 4.79 -4.22
N VAL A 170 16.46 5.86 -4.84
CA VAL A 170 15.73 7.14 -4.86
C VAL A 170 14.70 7.20 -6.01
N ASN A 171 14.75 6.26 -6.95
CA ASN A 171 13.97 6.26 -8.18
C ASN A 171 12.74 5.36 -8.09
N GLY A 172 11.73 5.80 -7.34
CA GLY A 172 10.51 5.05 -7.12
C GLY A 172 10.70 3.89 -6.13
N THR A 173 9.87 3.83 -5.12
CA THR A 173 9.94 2.83 -4.03
C THR A 173 8.80 1.84 -4.06
N ASN A 174 7.81 2.03 -4.93
CA ASN A 174 6.65 1.16 -5.03
C ASN A 174 7.04 -0.23 -5.54
N PRO A 175 6.46 -1.30 -4.99
CA PRO A 175 6.61 -2.65 -5.52
C PRO A 175 5.92 -2.79 -6.88
N LEU A 176 6.29 -3.81 -7.63
CA LEU A 176 5.58 -4.21 -8.84
C LEU A 176 4.30 -4.97 -8.46
N TYR A 177 3.15 -4.52 -8.97
CA TYR A 177 1.90 -5.27 -8.87
C TYR A 177 1.68 -6.13 -10.12
N VAL A 178 1.32 -7.40 -9.89
CA VAL A 178 1.03 -8.36 -10.95
C VAL A 178 -0.32 -9.00 -10.69
N VAL A 179 -1.29 -8.79 -11.57
CA VAL A 179 -2.65 -9.35 -11.46
C VAL A 179 -2.80 -10.49 -12.47
N ASP A 180 -3.03 -11.71 -11.97
CA ASP A 180 -3.16 -12.94 -12.78
C ASP A 180 -2.02 -13.12 -13.82
N GLY A 181 -0.81 -12.73 -13.45
CA GLY A 181 0.39 -12.82 -14.29
C GLY A 181 0.62 -11.62 -15.20
N MET A 182 -0.24 -10.61 -15.19
CA MET A 182 -0.05 -9.35 -15.92
C MET A 182 0.50 -8.25 -15.00
N PRO A 183 1.66 -7.65 -15.31
CA PRO A 183 2.15 -6.44 -14.62
C PRO A 183 1.24 -5.24 -14.89
N VAL A 184 0.73 -4.59 -13.84
CA VAL A 184 -0.25 -3.49 -13.94
C VAL A 184 0.25 -2.12 -13.47
N GLY A 185 1.57 -1.98 -13.27
CA GLY A 185 2.14 -0.72 -12.78
C GLY A 185 2.25 -0.65 -11.26
N ASP A 186 2.09 0.53 -10.69
CA ASP A 186 2.30 0.85 -9.27
C ASP A 186 1.00 1.21 -8.51
N ASN A 187 -0.16 1.04 -9.15
CA ASN A 187 -1.47 1.32 -8.57
C ASN A 187 -2.48 0.24 -8.95
N ILE A 188 -3.26 -0.20 -7.96
CA ILE A 188 -4.33 -1.19 -8.11
C ILE A 188 -5.69 -0.68 -7.60
N ASN A 189 -5.90 0.64 -7.49
CA ASN A 189 -7.18 1.22 -7.07
C ASN A 189 -8.37 0.70 -7.88
N PHE A 190 -8.12 0.39 -9.16
CA PHE A 190 -9.12 -0.16 -10.07
C PHE A 190 -9.63 -1.56 -9.69
N LEU A 191 -8.91 -2.33 -8.86
CA LEU A 191 -9.28 -3.70 -8.52
C LEU A 191 -10.31 -3.72 -7.39
N ASN A 192 -11.31 -4.58 -7.50
CA ASN A 192 -12.25 -4.84 -6.41
C ASN A 192 -11.64 -5.85 -5.43
N SER A 193 -11.53 -5.49 -4.15
CA SER A 193 -10.99 -6.37 -3.10
C SER A 193 -11.77 -7.70 -2.98
N ASN A 194 -13.08 -7.70 -3.29
CA ASN A 194 -13.92 -8.90 -3.29
C ASN A 194 -13.58 -9.90 -4.41
N ASP A 195 -12.86 -9.46 -5.47
CA ASP A 195 -12.44 -10.35 -6.56
C ASP A 195 -11.11 -11.06 -6.25
N ILE A 196 -10.41 -10.68 -5.20
CA ILE A 196 -9.12 -11.23 -4.84
C ILE A 196 -9.28 -12.57 -4.13
N ALA A 197 -8.55 -13.59 -4.58
CA ALA A 197 -8.44 -14.88 -3.94
C ALA A 197 -7.26 -14.94 -2.95
N SER A 198 -6.10 -14.35 -3.35
CA SER A 198 -4.91 -14.25 -2.52
C SER A 198 -3.99 -13.13 -3.01
N MET A 199 -3.13 -12.67 -2.10
CA MET A 199 -1.99 -11.82 -2.41
C MET A 199 -0.72 -12.47 -1.88
N GLU A 200 0.27 -12.63 -2.74
CA GLU A 200 1.59 -13.12 -2.39
C GLU A 200 2.61 -11.99 -2.49
N VAL A 201 3.34 -11.74 -1.39
CA VAL A 201 4.39 -10.72 -1.35
C VAL A 201 5.75 -11.39 -1.49
N LEU A 202 6.41 -11.16 -2.62
CA LEU A 202 7.77 -11.61 -2.91
C LEU A 202 8.75 -10.57 -2.39
N LYS A 203 9.41 -10.87 -1.27
CA LYS A 203 10.21 -9.89 -0.53
C LYS A 203 11.69 -9.90 -0.91
N ASP A 204 12.19 -11.03 -1.43
CA ASP A 204 13.59 -11.21 -1.78
C ASP A 204 13.84 -11.31 -3.29
N ALA A 205 15.09 -11.07 -3.70
CA ALA A 205 15.48 -11.13 -5.10
C ALA A 205 15.37 -12.54 -5.68
N SER A 206 15.47 -13.61 -4.88
CA SER A 206 15.40 -14.99 -5.40
C SER A 206 13.98 -15.34 -5.84
N ALA A 207 12.95 -14.85 -5.14
CA ALA A 207 11.55 -14.97 -5.54
C ALA A 207 11.18 -14.00 -6.68
N ALA A 208 11.69 -12.77 -6.58
CA ALA A 208 11.33 -11.67 -7.45
C ALA A 208 12.06 -11.67 -8.82
N ALA A 209 13.21 -12.34 -8.93
CA ALA A 209 14.05 -12.34 -10.15
C ALA A 209 13.32 -12.79 -11.42
N ILE A 210 12.30 -13.63 -11.28
CA ILE A 210 11.48 -14.07 -12.43
C ILE A 210 10.70 -12.93 -13.08
N TYR A 211 10.43 -11.83 -12.33
CA TYR A 211 9.81 -10.60 -12.80
C TYR A 211 10.84 -9.55 -13.25
N GLY A 212 12.13 -9.79 -13.00
CA GLY A 212 13.26 -9.04 -13.53
C GLY A 212 13.35 -7.60 -13.05
N THR A 213 13.53 -6.70 -14.00
CA THR A 213 13.93 -5.30 -13.80
C THR A 213 12.90 -4.39 -13.13
N ARG A 214 11.69 -4.84 -12.95
CA ARG A 214 10.62 -4.10 -12.24
C ARG A 214 10.48 -4.55 -10.79
N ALA A 215 11.24 -5.56 -10.37
CA ALA A 215 11.10 -6.23 -9.09
C ALA A 215 12.10 -5.76 -8.01
N SER A 216 12.88 -4.71 -8.26
CA SER A 216 13.89 -4.18 -7.32
C SER A 216 13.32 -3.83 -5.94
N ASN A 217 12.09 -3.34 -5.90
CA ASN A 217 11.39 -2.98 -4.67
C ASN A 217 10.48 -4.09 -4.13
N GLY A 218 10.58 -5.32 -4.69
CA GLY A 218 9.70 -6.44 -4.40
C GLY A 218 8.51 -6.53 -5.37
N VAL A 219 7.74 -7.61 -5.25
CA VAL A 219 6.58 -7.89 -6.12
C VAL A 219 5.40 -8.30 -5.27
N ILE A 220 4.22 -7.79 -5.59
CA ILE A 220 2.95 -8.23 -5.01
C ILE A 220 2.15 -8.91 -6.11
N LEU A 221 2.01 -10.23 -5.98
CA LEU A 221 1.19 -11.04 -6.88
C LEU A 221 -0.23 -11.05 -6.38
N ILE A 222 -1.17 -10.79 -7.23
CA ILE A 222 -2.58 -10.77 -6.93
C ILE A 222 -3.24 -11.82 -7.79
N THR A 223 -3.76 -12.85 -7.13
CA THR A 223 -4.55 -13.89 -7.78
C THR A 223 -6.02 -13.60 -7.58
N THR A 224 -6.79 -13.57 -8.66
CA THR A 224 -8.23 -13.31 -8.56
C THR A 224 -9.03 -14.61 -8.48
N LYS A 225 -10.28 -14.50 -7.98
CA LYS A 225 -11.20 -15.62 -7.83
C LYS A 225 -11.55 -16.21 -9.20
N LYS A 226 -11.41 -17.52 -9.35
CA LYS A 226 -11.73 -18.28 -10.57
C LYS A 226 -12.97 -19.13 -10.38
N GLY A 227 -13.58 -19.50 -11.49
CA GLY A 227 -14.66 -20.51 -11.49
C GLY A 227 -14.17 -21.85 -10.98
N LYS A 228 -15.10 -22.61 -10.36
CA LYS A 228 -14.86 -23.98 -9.92
C LYS A 228 -15.94 -24.87 -10.50
N THR A 229 -15.63 -26.14 -10.75
CA THR A 229 -16.61 -27.15 -11.15
C THR A 229 -17.66 -27.30 -10.07
N GLY A 230 -18.94 -27.29 -10.44
CA GLY A 230 -20.08 -27.44 -9.54
C GLY A 230 -21.26 -26.53 -9.92
N LYS A 231 -22.28 -26.54 -9.08
CA LYS A 231 -23.45 -25.66 -9.21
C LYS A 231 -23.03 -24.20 -9.10
N ALA A 232 -23.78 -23.34 -9.76
CA ALA A 232 -23.56 -21.89 -9.65
C ALA A 232 -23.74 -21.45 -8.20
N ARG A 233 -22.77 -20.68 -7.68
CA ARG A 233 -22.81 -20.05 -6.34
C ARG A 233 -22.93 -18.56 -6.52
N ILE A 234 -23.87 -17.97 -5.82
CA ILE A 234 -24.12 -16.53 -5.81
C ILE A 234 -23.60 -15.97 -4.49
N ASN A 235 -22.72 -14.99 -4.55
CA ASN A 235 -22.27 -14.25 -3.36
C ASN A 235 -22.61 -12.78 -3.53
N TRP A 236 -23.30 -12.22 -2.55
CA TRP A 236 -23.61 -10.79 -2.48
C TRP A 236 -23.05 -10.22 -1.18
N ASN A 237 -22.12 -9.27 -1.31
CA ASN A 237 -21.56 -8.50 -0.21
C ASN A 237 -22.02 -7.05 -0.35
N SER A 238 -22.49 -6.48 0.74
CA SER A 238 -22.90 -5.07 0.77
C SER A 238 -22.49 -4.47 2.10
N SER A 239 -21.80 -3.34 2.07
CA SER A 239 -21.45 -2.56 3.26
C SER A 239 -21.68 -1.09 3.02
N VAL A 240 -22.25 -0.43 4.02
CA VAL A 240 -22.57 0.99 4.03
C VAL A 240 -22.18 1.55 5.38
N GLY A 241 -21.59 2.74 5.38
CA GLY A 241 -21.19 3.39 6.60
C GLY A 241 -20.77 4.84 6.38
N PHE A 242 -20.19 5.39 7.40
CA PHE A 242 -19.73 6.77 7.40
C PHE A 242 -18.33 6.87 8.00
N GLN A 243 -17.61 7.90 7.59
CA GLN A 243 -16.28 8.21 8.08
C GLN A 243 -16.22 9.64 8.61
N THR A 244 -15.33 9.85 9.57
CA THR A 244 -15.09 11.13 10.21
C THR A 244 -13.60 11.27 10.58
N VAL A 245 -13.12 12.50 10.65
CA VAL A 245 -11.76 12.83 11.12
C VAL A 245 -11.82 13.52 12.47
N ALA A 246 -10.78 13.35 13.28
CA ALA A 246 -10.69 13.99 14.58
C ALA A 246 -10.47 15.50 14.40
N LYS A 247 -11.26 16.30 15.12
CA LYS A 247 -11.09 17.75 15.15
C LYS A 247 -9.84 18.12 15.98
N PRO A 248 -8.93 18.95 15.44
CA PRO A 248 -7.79 19.45 16.20
C PRO A 248 -8.26 20.44 17.26
N ASN A 249 -7.49 20.53 18.36
CA ASN A 249 -7.77 21.47 19.42
C ASN A 249 -7.12 22.84 19.14
N ILE A 250 -7.80 23.65 18.31
CA ILE A 250 -7.38 25.01 17.92
C ILE A 250 -8.13 26.07 18.71
N ALA A 251 -7.51 27.25 18.84
CA ALA A 251 -8.08 28.37 19.62
C ALA A 251 -9.36 28.91 19.01
N GLY A 252 -10.30 29.29 19.86
CA GLY A 252 -11.47 30.06 19.48
C GLY A 252 -11.16 31.58 19.35
N ALA A 253 -12.14 32.35 18.86
CA ALA A 253 -11.98 33.79 18.58
C ALA A 253 -11.40 34.60 19.76
N ALA A 254 -11.84 34.33 20.99
CA ALA A 254 -11.43 35.09 22.17
C ALA A 254 -9.92 34.86 22.48
N GLU A 255 -9.50 33.60 22.55
CA GLU A 255 -8.09 33.24 22.80
C GLU A 255 -7.18 33.72 21.66
N TYR A 256 -7.63 33.55 20.41
CA TYR A 256 -6.89 34.03 19.25
C TYR A 256 -6.59 35.52 19.32
N LYS A 257 -7.60 36.34 19.62
CA LYS A 257 -7.44 37.80 19.80
C LYS A 257 -6.46 38.13 20.92
N GLU A 258 -6.54 37.44 22.02
CA GLU A 258 -5.68 37.68 23.18
C GLU A 258 -4.22 37.26 22.88
N VAL A 259 -3.98 36.13 22.24
CA VAL A 259 -2.66 35.71 21.75
C VAL A 259 -2.09 36.73 20.76
N PHE A 260 -2.92 37.19 19.83
CA PHE A 260 -2.51 38.19 18.84
C PHE A 260 -2.04 39.48 19.52
N ASN A 261 -2.79 40.01 20.48
CA ASN A 261 -2.45 41.22 21.22
C ASN A 261 -1.24 41.02 22.12
N THR A 262 -1.15 39.89 22.79
CA THR A 262 -0.04 39.56 23.71
C THR A 262 1.31 39.54 23.00
N ARG A 263 1.37 39.07 21.74
CA ARG A 263 2.60 39.11 20.92
C ARG A 263 3.20 40.51 20.82
N TYR A 264 2.34 41.50 20.51
CA TYR A 264 2.78 42.90 20.34
C TYR A 264 3.14 43.52 21.69
N THR A 265 2.35 43.25 22.71
CA THR A 265 2.59 43.78 24.06
C THR A 265 3.93 43.27 24.63
N ASN A 266 4.25 41.99 24.43
CA ASN A 266 5.52 41.40 24.86
C ASN A 266 6.75 42.03 24.19
N ASP A 267 6.59 42.60 23.02
CA ASP A 267 7.65 43.31 22.29
C ASP A 267 7.63 44.83 22.53
N GLY A 268 6.72 45.31 23.40
CA GLY A 268 6.59 46.75 23.68
C GLY A 268 5.98 47.54 22.53
N LEU A 269 5.24 46.88 21.64
CA LEU A 269 4.62 47.47 20.45
C LEU A 269 3.12 47.62 20.66
N SER A 270 2.51 48.56 19.93
CA SER A 270 1.06 48.64 19.79
C SER A 270 0.54 47.54 18.86
N SER A 271 -0.55 46.89 19.27
CA SER A 271 -1.19 45.88 18.41
C SER A 271 -1.71 46.49 17.11
N ILE A 272 -1.57 45.75 16.02
CA ILE A 272 -2.17 46.07 14.72
C ILE A 272 -3.49 45.31 14.52
N TRP A 273 -4.10 44.88 15.59
CA TRP A 273 -5.34 44.08 15.56
C TRP A 273 -6.45 44.84 14.78
N ASN A 274 -7.05 44.14 13.82
CA ASN A 274 -8.23 44.62 13.13
C ASN A 274 -9.49 44.08 13.82
N ASP A 275 -10.24 44.96 14.48
CA ASP A 275 -11.39 44.58 15.30
C ASP A 275 -12.69 44.32 14.48
N THR A 276 -12.64 44.53 13.15
CA THR A 276 -13.80 44.37 12.27
C THR A 276 -14.44 43.00 12.43
N GLY A 277 -13.66 41.94 12.38
CA GLY A 277 -14.14 40.56 12.57
C GLY A 277 -14.75 40.31 13.93
N ALA A 278 -14.12 40.77 15.00
CA ALA A 278 -14.62 40.60 16.36
C ALA A 278 -15.93 41.41 16.59
N THR A 279 -16.14 42.51 15.87
CA THR A 279 -17.32 43.33 15.94
C THR A 279 -18.48 42.74 15.12
N THR A 280 -18.19 42.27 13.90
CA THR A 280 -19.21 41.74 12.97
C THR A 280 -19.56 40.28 13.23
N ASN A 281 -18.65 39.53 13.82
CA ASN A 281 -18.79 38.11 14.16
C ASN A 281 -18.33 37.82 15.61
N PRO A 282 -19.02 38.36 16.63
CA PRO A 282 -18.58 38.27 18.02
C PRO A 282 -18.56 36.84 18.58
N GLY A 283 -19.33 35.93 17.96
CA GLY A 283 -19.31 34.49 18.32
C GLY A 283 -18.12 33.71 17.72
N GLY A 284 -17.45 34.32 16.76
CA GLY A 284 -16.40 33.66 15.99
C GLY A 284 -16.90 32.60 15.02
N THR A 285 -16.04 32.20 14.12
CA THR A 285 -16.26 31.09 13.17
C THR A 285 -15.42 29.89 13.54
N ASP A 286 -16.06 28.76 13.72
CA ASP A 286 -15.39 27.47 13.80
C ASP A 286 -15.15 26.97 12.37
N TRP A 287 -13.96 27.27 11.83
CA TRP A 287 -13.62 26.95 10.46
C TRP A 287 -13.58 25.45 10.19
N TRP A 288 -13.15 24.65 11.18
CA TRP A 288 -13.17 23.19 11.05
C TRP A 288 -14.59 22.66 10.87
N ASP A 289 -15.50 23.02 11.78
CA ASP A 289 -16.90 22.58 11.71
C ASP A 289 -17.66 23.19 10.53
N THR A 290 -17.13 24.27 9.94
CA THR A 290 -17.70 24.92 8.75
C THR A 290 -17.40 24.15 7.47
N VAL A 291 -16.20 23.58 7.32
CA VAL A 291 -15.76 22.98 6.05
C VAL A 291 -15.57 21.48 6.10
N VAL A 292 -15.38 20.89 7.31
CA VAL A 292 -15.15 19.46 7.46
C VAL A 292 -16.46 18.72 7.74
N ASN A 293 -16.81 17.83 6.83
CA ASN A 293 -18.00 16.99 6.94
C ASN A 293 -17.81 15.91 8.03
N LYS A 294 -18.73 15.89 9.00
CA LYS A 294 -18.69 14.95 10.14
C LYS A 294 -19.08 13.53 9.77
N THR A 295 -19.75 13.33 8.63
CA THR A 295 -20.36 12.04 8.23
C THR A 295 -20.22 11.81 6.73
N ALA A 296 -18.99 11.65 6.23
CA ALA A 296 -18.78 11.31 4.83
C ALA A 296 -19.19 9.86 4.53
N LEU A 297 -20.00 9.65 3.50
CA LEU A 297 -20.53 8.33 3.13
C LEU A 297 -19.45 7.44 2.52
N VAL A 298 -19.41 6.17 2.95
CA VAL A 298 -18.65 5.09 2.30
C VAL A 298 -19.59 3.92 2.03
N GLN A 299 -19.53 3.38 0.82
CA GLN A 299 -20.31 2.18 0.47
C GLN A 299 -19.54 1.26 -0.48
N ASN A 300 -19.75 -0.03 -0.30
CA ASN A 300 -19.16 -1.09 -1.12
C ASN A 300 -20.20 -2.18 -1.36
N HIS A 301 -20.47 -2.46 -2.62
CA HIS A 301 -21.44 -3.49 -3.03
C HIS A 301 -20.79 -4.41 -4.06
N SER A 302 -20.89 -5.70 -3.89
CA SER A 302 -20.33 -6.70 -4.81
C SER A 302 -21.27 -7.87 -4.97
N LEU A 303 -21.50 -8.27 -6.20
CA LEU A 303 -22.24 -9.46 -6.59
C LEU A 303 -21.34 -10.36 -7.43
N SER A 304 -21.21 -11.63 -7.07
CA SER A 304 -20.47 -12.58 -7.88
C SER A 304 -21.25 -13.88 -8.08
N VAL A 305 -21.05 -14.49 -9.25
CA VAL A 305 -21.63 -15.79 -9.62
C VAL A 305 -20.52 -16.65 -10.20
N ALA A 306 -20.24 -17.78 -9.56
CA ALA A 306 -19.18 -18.70 -9.97
C ALA A 306 -19.71 -20.12 -10.06
N GLY A 307 -19.29 -20.87 -11.10
CA GLY A 307 -19.70 -22.24 -11.30
C GLY A 307 -19.05 -22.87 -12.52
N GLY A 308 -19.53 -24.04 -12.93
CA GLY A 308 -19.06 -24.67 -14.16
C GLY A 308 -19.15 -26.19 -14.18
N SER A 309 -18.71 -26.75 -15.28
CA SER A 309 -18.51 -28.17 -15.54
C SER A 309 -17.02 -28.52 -15.56
N GLU A 310 -16.69 -29.78 -15.80
CA GLU A 310 -15.30 -30.21 -16.01
C GLU A 310 -14.64 -29.54 -17.23
N GLN A 311 -15.44 -29.15 -18.22
CA GLN A 311 -14.95 -28.55 -19.45
C GLN A 311 -14.94 -27.02 -19.40
N PHE A 312 -15.88 -26.39 -18.69
CA PHE A 312 -16.06 -24.94 -18.69
C PHE A 312 -16.33 -24.44 -17.27
N VAL A 313 -15.46 -23.60 -16.76
CA VAL A 313 -15.66 -22.91 -15.49
C VAL A 313 -15.70 -21.40 -15.71
N TYR A 314 -16.50 -20.72 -14.88
CA TYR A 314 -16.65 -19.28 -14.97
C TYR A 314 -16.78 -18.63 -13.59
N ASN A 315 -16.32 -17.41 -13.49
CA ASN A 315 -16.60 -16.47 -12.40
C ASN A 315 -16.96 -15.12 -13.01
N PHE A 316 -18.15 -14.63 -12.72
CA PHE A 316 -18.61 -13.29 -13.11
C PHE A 316 -18.83 -12.47 -11.86
N SER A 317 -18.33 -11.23 -11.82
CA SER A 317 -18.55 -10.31 -10.70
C SER A 317 -18.85 -8.90 -11.20
N VAL A 318 -19.62 -8.18 -10.39
CA VAL A 318 -19.91 -6.75 -10.52
C VAL A 318 -19.70 -6.11 -9.16
N GLY A 319 -18.92 -5.04 -9.09
CA GLY A 319 -18.67 -4.29 -7.88
C GLY A 319 -18.92 -2.80 -8.06
N TYR A 320 -19.42 -2.16 -7.03
CA TYR A 320 -19.54 -0.71 -6.91
C TYR A 320 -18.94 -0.26 -5.58
N TYR A 321 -18.09 0.74 -5.63
CA TYR A 321 -17.50 1.37 -4.45
C TYR A 321 -17.63 2.88 -4.56
N ARG A 322 -17.97 3.55 -3.47
CA ARG A 322 -17.97 5.00 -3.36
C ARG A 322 -17.41 5.45 -2.02
N ASN A 323 -16.57 6.48 -2.05
CA ASN A 323 -16.01 7.16 -0.90
C ASN A 323 -16.14 8.66 -1.09
N ASN A 324 -16.92 9.31 -0.25
CA ASN A 324 -17.06 10.76 -0.25
C ASN A 324 -15.92 11.41 0.54
N SER A 325 -15.53 12.61 0.14
CA SER A 325 -14.56 13.44 0.86
C SER A 325 -15.04 13.84 2.25
N GLN A 326 -14.08 14.21 3.11
CA GLN A 326 -14.38 14.89 4.38
C GLN A 326 -14.79 16.36 4.20
N PHE A 327 -14.82 16.87 2.98
CA PHE A 327 -15.35 18.18 2.61
C PHE A 327 -16.67 18.00 1.86
N ASP A 328 -17.49 19.07 1.76
CA ASP A 328 -18.79 19.00 1.10
C ASP A 328 -18.70 18.70 -0.40
N VAL A 329 -17.54 18.88 -0.99
CA VAL A 329 -17.25 18.52 -2.38
C VAL A 329 -16.18 17.41 -2.41
N GLY A 330 -16.18 16.65 -3.51
CA GLY A 330 -15.21 15.58 -3.71
C GLY A 330 -15.74 14.21 -3.33
N TYR A 331 -15.47 13.30 -4.20
CA TYR A 331 -15.76 11.88 -4.03
C TYR A 331 -14.83 11.07 -4.96
N TRP A 332 -14.77 9.78 -4.72
CA TRP A 332 -14.24 8.83 -5.67
C TRP A 332 -15.15 7.62 -5.72
N ASP A 333 -15.60 7.26 -6.91
CA ASP A 333 -16.37 6.03 -7.13
C ASP A 333 -15.81 5.17 -8.27
N LYS A 334 -16.11 3.88 -8.20
CA LYS A 334 -15.77 2.94 -9.25
C LYS A 334 -16.83 1.88 -9.43
N ILE A 335 -17.00 1.48 -10.69
CA ILE A 335 -17.75 0.29 -11.08
C ILE A 335 -16.77 -0.67 -11.74
N ASN A 336 -16.71 -1.88 -11.24
CA ASN A 336 -15.88 -2.97 -11.77
C ASN A 336 -16.78 -4.10 -12.25
N ILE A 337 -16.49 -4.61 -13.43
CA ILE A 337 -17.07 -5.84 -13.94
C ILE A 337 -15.91 -6.79 -14.22
N ARG A 338 -16.05 -8.06 -13.88
CA ARG A 338 -15.05 -9.06 -14.21
C ARG A 338 -15.69 -10.34 -14.71
N LEU A 339 -15.15 -10.89 -15.76
CA LEU A 339 -15.49 -12.20 -16.28
C LEU A 339 -14.21 -13.02 -16.42
N ASN A 340 -14.06 -14.04 -15.59
CA ASN A 340 -12.98 -15.01 -15.71
C ASN A 340 -13.56 -16.34 -16.16
N THR A 341 -13.02 -16.91 -17.24
CA THR A 341 -13.46 -18.18 -17.79
C THR A 341 -12.29 -19.07 -18.17
N GLU A 342 -12.41 -20.37 -17.96
CA GLU A 342 -11.46 -21.36 -18.46
C GLU A 342 -12.25 -22.46 -19.19
N TYR A 343 -11.81 -22.77 -20.40
CA TYR A 343 -12.34 -23.86 -21.22
C TYR A 343 -11.27 -24.92 -21.45
N THR A 344 -11.57 -26.16 -21.01
CA THR A 344 -10.73 -27.34 -21.21
C THR A 344 -11.26 -28.12 -22.40
N PHE A 345 -10.60 -27.96 -23.58
CA PHE A 345 -10.96 -28.67 -24.80
C PHE A 345 -10.81 -30.19 -24.65
N ASN A 346 -9.71 -30.59 -24.02
CA ASN A 346 -9.35 -31.96 -23.69
C ASN A 346 -8.20 -31.94 -22.66
N LYS A 347 -7.68 -33.10 -22.27
CA LYS A 347 -6.56 -33.22 -21.34
C LYS A 347 -5.25 -32.51 -21.79
N TYR A 348 -5.15 -32.12 -23.06
CA TYR A 348 -3.95 -31.51 -23.62
C TYR A 348 -4.07 -29.99 -23.82
N VAL A 349 -5.27 -29.46 -23.97
CA VAL A 349 -5.46 -28.07 -24.38
C VAL A 349 -6.47 -27.35 -23.50
N LYS A 350 -6.04 -26.21 -22.94
CA LYS A 350 -6.87 -25.28 -22.15
C LYS A 350 -6.75 -23.85 -22.69
N LEU A 351 -7.85 -23.12 -22.66
CA LEU A 351 -7.94 -21.70 -22.97
C LEU A 351 -8.52 -20.97 -21.77
N GLY A 352 -7.83 -19.96 -21.29
CA GLY A 352 -8.35 -19.06 -20.25
C GLY A 352 -8.54 -17.66 -20.80
N VAL A 353 -9.61 -16.99 -20.40
CA VAL A 353 -9.93 -15.61 -20.75
C VAL A 353 -10.42 -14.89 -19.49
N ASP A 354 -9.79 -13.75 -19.20
CA ASP A 354 -10.15 -12.83 -18.13
C ASP A 354 -10.34 -11.44 -18.73
N ILE A 355 -11.50 -10.84 -18.54
CA ILE A 355 -11.84 -9.50 -19.01
C ILE A 355 -12.40 -8.73 -17.83
N ALA A 356 -11.80 -7.57 -17.54
CA ALA A 356 -12.17 -6.72 -16.41
C ALA A 356 -12.35 -5.25 -16.83
N PRO A 357 -13.49 -4.88 -17.44
CA PRO A 357 -13.82 -3.48 -17.70
C PRO A 357 -14.16 -2.74 -16.41
N ARG A 358 -13.83 -1.44 -16.38
CA ARG A 358 -14.04 -0.56 -15.22
C ARG A 358 -14.38 0.86 -15.64
N VAL A 359 -15.10 1.53 -14.76
CA VAL A 359 -15.34 2.99 -14.80
C VAL A 359 -14.99 3.55 -13.45
N GLU A 360 -14.16 4.57 -13.43
CA GLU A 360 -13.84 5.35 -12.23
C GLU A 360 -14.23 6.81 -12.47
N SER A 361 -14.73 7.49 -11.43
CA SER A 361 -15.13 8.89 -11.51
C SER A 361 -14.78 9.56 -10.18
N TRP A 362 -14.22 10.76 -10.24
CA TRP A 362 -13.87 11.50 -9.03
C TRP A 362 -13.86 13.00 -9.30
N ASP A 363 -14.10 13.75 -8.22
CA ASP A 363 -13.83 15.17 -8.17
C ASP A 363 -12.57 15.41 -7.34
N ASP A 364 -11.65 16.19 -7.88
CA ASP A 364 -10.46 16.60 -7.14
C ASP A 364 -10.87 17.56 -6.02
N THR A 365 -10.52 17.22 -4.79
CA THR A 365 -10.83 18.05 -3.63
C THR A 365 -9.55 18.63 -3.07
N PRO A 366 -9.42 19.95 -2.97
CA PRO A 366 -8.26 20.56 -2.33
C PRO A 366 -8.22 20.16 -0.84
N ASN A 367 -7.03 19.85 -0.33
CA ASN A 367 -6.83 19.60 1.10
C ASN A 367 -6.93 20.92 1.87
N GLN A 368 -8.07 21.20 2.49
CA GLN A 368 -8.32 22.42 3.25
C GLN A 368 -8.16 22.26 4.77
N PHE A 369 -7.62 21.13 5.26
CA PHE A 369 -7.40 20.94 6.70
C PHE A 369 -6.44 21.97 7.28
N SER A 370 -5.32 22.26 6.58
CA SER A 370 -4.37 23.27 7.03
C SER A 370 -4.99 24.66 7.07
N ALA A 371 -5.74 25.06 6.02
CA ALA A 371 -6.43 26.34 5.97
C ALA A 371 -7.50 26.46 7.05
N ALA A 372 -8.29 25.41 7.28
CA ALA A 372 -9.30 25.38 8.35
C ALA A 372 -8.70 25.54 9.75
N MET A 373 -7.46 25.05 9.96
CA MET A 373 -6.73 25.23 11.22
C MET A 373 -6.07 26.61 11.35
N ALA A 374 -5.69 27.24 10.24
CA ALA A 374 -4.93 28.49 10.22
C ALA A 374 -5.79 29.75 10.11
N MET A 375 -7.01 29.60 9.59
CA MET A 375 -7.87 30.74 9.32
C MET A 375 -8.25 31.49 10.60
N ASP A 376 -8.29 32.80 10.52
CA ASP A 376 -8.73 33.74 11.57
C ASP A 376 -10.14 33.39 12.06
N PRO A 377 -10.33 32.94 13.31
CA PRO A 377 -11.63 32.56 13.83
C PRO A 377 -12.57 33.75 14.11
N THR A 378 -12.09 34.97 14.00
CA THR A 378 -12.97 36.15 14.12
C THR A 378 -13.62 36.51 12.78
N THR A 379 -13.09 36.07 11.67
CA THR A 379 -13.61 36.30 10.33
C THR A 379 -14.89 35.50 10.06
N PRO A 380 -15.99 36.11 9.59
CA PRO A 380 -17.20 35.38 9.17
C PRO A 380 -16.95 34.64 7.84
N VAL A 381 -17.76 33.61 7.54
CA VAL A 381 -17.67 32.87 6.27
C VAL A 381 -17.97 33.77 5.07
N PHE A 382 -19.00 34.58 5.18
CA PHE A 382 -19.47 35.48 4.13
C PHE A 382 -19.38 36.96 4.56
N ARG A 383 -19.24 37.82 3.57
CA ARG A 383 -19.43 39.27 3.76
C ARG A 383 -20.84 39.59 4.26
N PRO A 384 -21.04 40.74 4.88
CA PRO A 384 -22.38 41.24 5.16
C PRO A 384 -23.25 41.25 3.89
N GLN A 385 -24.54 40.89 4.01
CA GLN A 385 -25.44 40.73 2.84
C GLN A 385 -25.61 41.99 2.00
N ASP A 386 -25.49 43.17 2.59
CA ASP A 386 -25.54 44.48 1.91
C ASP A 386 -24.31 44.74 1.01
N GLN A 387 -23.27 43.89 1.12
CA GLN A 387 -22.03 43.92 0.31
C GLN A 387 -21.98 42.79 -0.71
N TRP A 388 -23.03 41.96 -0.84
CA TRP A 388 -23.04 40.83 -1.76
C TRP A 388 -23.09 41.32 -3.21
N GLU A 389 -22.36 40.63 -4.05
CA GLU A 389 -22.26 40.81 -5.48
C GLU A 389 -22.98 39.67 -6.22
N ASP A 390 -23.34 39.89 -7.50
CA ASP A 390 -23.99 38.89 -8.35
C ASP A 390 -23.12 37.65 -8.56
N ASN A 391 -21.79 37.81 -8.52
CA ASN A 391 -20.86 36.68 -8.51
C ASN A 391 -20.78 36.13 -7.09
N GLU A 392 -21.40 34.97 -6.86
CA GLU A 392 -21.47 34.31 -5.55
C GLU A 392 -20.09 34.05 -4.91
N TYR A 393 -19.06 33.80 -5.69
CA TYR A 393 -17.70 33.58 -5.20
C TYR A 393 -17.08 34.85 -4.57
N ASN A 394 -17.52 36.03 -4.95
CA ASN A 394 -17.10 37.31 -4.37
C ASN A 394 -17.64 37.53 -2.96
N ASN A 395 -18.66 36.76 -2.55
CA ASN A 395 -19.36 36.95 -1.29
C ASN A 395 -18.68 36.30 -0.09
N TYR A 396 -17.62 35.48 -0.32
CA TYR A 396 -16.80 34.94 0.76
C TYR A 396 -15.92 36.02 1.38
N GLN A 397 -15.81 36.00 2.71
CA GLN A 397 -15.02 36.98 3.44
C GLN A 397 -13.57 36.55 3.57
N ARG A 398 -12.65 37.40 3.11
CA ARG A 398 -11.22 37.22 3.37
C ARG A 398 -10.89 37.49 4.85
N SER A 399 -9.86 36.84 5.38
CA SER A 399 -9.38 37.10 6.74
C SER A 399 -9.07 38.60 6.97
N TYR A 400 -9.47 39.10 8.13
CA TYR A 400 -9.17 40.47 8.57
C TYR A 400 -7.74 40.61 9.16
N ASN A 401 -7.19 39.52 9.70
CA ASN A 401 -5.98 39.57 10.52
C ASN A 401 -4.83 38.70 9.98
N ASN A 402 -5.06 37.88 8.96
CA ASN A 402 -4.03 37.06 8.35
C ASN A 402 -4.17 36.99 6.83
N GLN A 403 -3.26 36.27 6.15
CA GLN A 403 -3.25 36.09 4.71
C GLN A 403 -3.81 34.74 4.26
N GLU A 404 -4.42 33.99 5.17
CA GLU A 404 -5.02 32.69 4.81
C GLU A 404 -6.25 32.91 3.94
N TRP A 405 -6.38 32.08 2.93
CA TRP A 405 -7.54 32.08 2.06
C TRP A 405 -8.73 31.48 2.78
N ASN A 406 -9.92 32.00 2.48
CA ASN A 406 -11.17 31.46 3.01
C ASN A 406 -11.35 30.00 2.58
N PRO A 407 -11.28 29.01 3.48
CA PRO A 407 -11.34 27.60 3.09
C PRO A 407 -12.69 27.19 2.48
N ALA A 408 -13.80 27.82 2.89
CA ALA A 408 -15.10 27.57 2.28
C ALA A 408 -15.17 28.15 0.86
N GLY A 409 -14.61 29.35 0.64
CA GLY A 409 -14.48 29.96 -0.69
C GLY A 409 -13.57 29.12 -1.60
N SER A 410 -12.43 28.64 -1.10
CA SER A 410 -11.52 27.77 -1.85
C SER A 410 -12.20 26.46 -2.28
N ILE A 411 -12.99 25.85 -1.41
CA ILE A 411 -13.78 24.64 -1.72
C ILE A 411 -14.82 24.95 -2.79
N ALA A 412 -15.56 26.06 -2.65
CA ALA A 412 -16.57 26.46 -3.63
C ALA A 412 -15.99 26.73 -5.03
N CYS A 413 -14.77 27.29 -5.09
CA CYS A 413 -14.06 27.53 -6.35
C CYS A 413 -13.41 26.27 -6.94
N SER A 414 -13.42 25.14 -6.26
CA SER A 414 -12.86 23.88 -6.76
C SER A 414 -13.86 23.16 -7.64
N ASN A 415 -13.62 23.15 -8.96
CA ASN A 415 -14.45 22.47 -9.93
C ASN A 415 -13.55 21.70 -10.91
N ALA A 416 -13.11 20.52 -10.48
CA ALA A 416 -12.29 19.61 -11.30
C ALA A 416 -12.89 18.21 -11.23
N HIS A 417 -13.31 17.69 -12.37
CA HIS A 417 -13.93 16.38 -12.51
C HIS A 417 -13.10 15.48 -13.43
N SER A 418 -12.86 14.26 -13.01
CA SER A 418 -12.16 13.27 -13.80
C SER A 418 -12.96 11.99 -13.94
N ARG A 419 -12.94 11.43 -15.15
CA ARG A 419 -13.54 10.12 -15.43
C ARG A 419 -12.55 9.24 -16.18
N GLU A 420 -12.38 8.01 -15.72
CA GLU A 420 -11.55 7.01 -16.36
C GLU A 420 -12.38 5.81 -16.79
N LEU A 421 -12.21 5.41 -18.03
CA LEU A 421 -12.73 4.17 -18.61
C LEU A 421 -11.54 3.24 -18.83
N GLY A 422 -11.58 2.02 -18.32
CA GLY A 422 -10.48 1.09 -18.49
C GLY A 422 -10.93 -0.35 -18.65
N ALA A 423 -10.04 -1.18 -19.18
CA ALA A 423 -10.24 -2.62 -19.25
C ALA A 423 -8.91 -3.36 -19.18
N ILE A 424 -8.88 -4.44 -18.41
CA ILE A 424 -7.82 -5.44 -18.45
C ILE A 424 -8.35 -6.64 -19.25
N LEU A 425 -7.55 -7.07 -20.23
CA LEU A 425 -7.70 -8.33 -20.92
C LEU A 425 -6.52 -9.21 -20.56
N ASN A 426 -6.77 -10.44 -20.16
CA ASN A 426 -5.73 -11.44 -19.96
C ASN A 426 -6.21 -12.76 -20.54
N THR A 427 -5.53 -13.27 -21.54
CA THR A 427 -5.87 -14.53 -22.19
C THR A 427 -4.67 -15.45 -22.30
N TYR A 428 -4.87 -16.73 -22.10
CA TYR A 428 -3.81 -17.71 -22.28
C TYR A 428 -4.29 -18.97 -22.97
N LEU A 429 -3.38 -19.56 -23.75
CA LEU A 429 -3.51 -20.89 -24.29
C LEU A 429 -2.43 -21.77 -23.66
N GLN A 430 -2.86 -22.86 -23.03
CA GLN A 430 -1.98 -23.86 -22.45
C GLN A 430 -2.11 -25.17 -23.23
N VAL A 431 -0.97 -25.73 -23.61
CA VAL A 431 -0.87 -27.01 -24.30
C VAL A 431 0.05 -27.94 -23.53
N ASN A 432 -0.40 -29.12 -23.22
CA ASN A 432 0.36 -30.18 -22.55
C ASN A 432 0.63 -31.31 -23.56
N PRO A 433 1.68 -31.24 -24.42
CA PRO A 433 1.95 -32.24 -25.46
C PRO A 433 2.19 -33.64 -24.86
N ILE A 434 2.78 -33.65 -23.69
CA ILE A 434 2.93 -34.80 -22.79
C ILE A 434 2.62 -34.38 -21.37
N GLU A 435 2.31 -35.32 -20.48
CA GLU A 435 1.92 -35.03 -19.07
C GLU A 435 2.97 -34.19 -18.30
N LYS A 436 4.24 -34.36 -18.65
CA LYS A 436 5.37 -33.69 -17.98
C LYS A 436 5.76 -32.34 -18.59
N LEU A 437 5.22 -31.95 -19.75
CA LEU A 437 5.57 -30.70 -20.44
C LEU A 437 4.34 -29.82 -20.62
N THR A 438 4.42 -28.63 -20.07
CA THR A 438 3.42 -27.57 -20.24
C THR A 438 4.00 -26.44 -21.07
N LEU A 439 3.37 -26.14 -22.19
CA LEU A 439 3.62 -24.96 -23.01
C LEU A 439 2.48 -23.97 -22.78
N ARG A 440 2.79 -22.72 -22.44
CA ARG A 440 1.79 -21.69 -22.22
C ARG A 440 2.19 -20.40 -22.93
N THR A 441 1.28 -19.86 -23.72
CA THR A 441 1.36 -18.51 -24.25
C THR A 441 0.27 -17.68 -23.60
N GLN A 442 0.60 -16.50 -23.10
CA GLN A 442 -0.30 -15.58 -22.43
C GLN A 442 -0.13 -14.18 -22.98
N PHE A 443 -1.24 -13.54 -23.33
CA PHE A 443 -1.29 -12.15 -23.74
C PHE A 443 -2.14 -11.36 -22.76
N GLY A 444 -1.55 -10.30 -22.21
CA GLY A 444 -2.20 -9.33 -21.32
C GLY A 444 -2.22 -7.95 -21.95
N ALA A 445 -3.31 -7.22 -21.77
CA ALA A 445 -3.42 -5.81 -22.14
C ALA A 445 -4.17 -5.04 -21.07
N ASN A 446 -3.68 -3.84 -20.71
CA ASN A 446 -4.35 -2.87 -19.87
C ASN A 446 -4.51 -1.58 -20.69
N ALA A 447 -5.74 -1.27 -21.04
CA ALA A 447 -6.10 -0.07 -21.78
C ALA A 447 -6.97 0.81 -20.91
N HIS A 448 -6.62 2.08 -20.74
CA HIS A 448 -7.49 3.03 -20.07
C HIS A 448 -7.39 4.43 -20.65
N TYR A 449 -8.50 5.13 -20.60
CA TYR A 449 -8.69 6.46 -21.11
C TYR A 449 -9.25 7.33 -19.99
N ARG A 450 -8.56 8.43 -19.68
CA ARG A 450 -8.98 9.42 -18.69
C ARG A 450 -9.28 10.75 -19.36
N ARG A 451 -10.44 11.29 -19.03
CA ARG A 451 -10.78 12.68 -19.31
C ARG A 451 -10.86 13.44 -17.99
N SER A 452 -10.13 14.54 -17.92
CA SER A 452 -10.18 15.49 -16.81
C SER A 452 -10.64 16.85 -17.33
N ASP A 453 -11.69 17.38 -16.72
CA ASP A 453 -12.23 18.70 -16.98
C ASP A 453 -12.01 19.54 -15.71
N SER A 454 -11.38 20.70 -15.84
CA SER A 454 -11.15 21.64 -14.74
C SER A 454 -11.65 23.03 -15.14
N PHE A 455 -12.41 23.63 -14.27
CA PHE A 455 -12.88 25.01 -14.42
C PHE A 455 -12.51 25.81 -13.17
N VAL A 456 -11.72 26.87 -13.34
CA VAL A 456 -11.40 27.82 -12.27
C VAL A 456 -12.29 29.03 -12.48
N PRO A 457 -13.24 29.33 -11.56
CA PRO A 457 -14.14 30.45 -11.72
C PRO A 457 -13.40 31.77 -11.57
N LYS A 458 -13.89 32.81 -12.23
CA LYS A 458 -13.48 34.18 -11.93
C LYS A 458 -14.07 34.60 -10.60
N PHE A 459 -13.25 35.17 -9.71
CA PHE A 459 -13.70 35.75 -8.45
C PHE A 459 -12.77 36.85 -7.97
N ASN A 460 -13.25 37.69 -7.07
CA ASN A 460 -12.54 38.76 -6.42
C ASN A 460 -13.02 38.91 -4.98
N MET A 461 -12.55 38.04 -4.09
CA MET A 461 -12.86 38.13 -2.66
C MET A 461 -12.10 39.33 -2.03
N ASP A 462 -10.90 39.63 -2.51
CA ASP A 462 -10.01 40.70 -2.06
C ASP A 462 -8.89 40.89 -3.11
N PRO A 463 -8.20 42.03 -3.19
CA PRO A 463 -7.09 42.21 -4.13
C PRO A 463 -5.96 41.17 -4.06
N LEU A 464 -5.83 40.46 -2.92
CA LEU A 464 -4.83 39.38 -2.73
C LEU A 464 -5.43 37.98 -2.91
N GLU A 465 -6.74 37.84 -2.85
CA GLU A 465 -7.47 36.57 -3.01
C GLU A 465 -8.47 36.73 -4.19
N LYS A 466 -7.94 36.60 -5.39
CA LYS A 466 -8.70 36.82 -6.63
C LYS A 466 -8.20 35.94 -7.78
N GLN A 467 -9.09 35.70 -8.71
CA GLN A 467 -8.85 35.12 -10.03
C GLN A 467 -9.48 36.08 -11.07
N ASP A 468 -8.64 36.80 -11.78
CA ASP A 468 -9.13 37.89 -12.69
C ASP A 468 -9.81 37.33 -13.93
N LEU A 469 -9.45 36.14 -14.40
CA LEU A 469 -10.06 35.47 -15.53
C LEU A 469 -10.44 34.05 -15.12
N ASN A 470 -11.64 33.61 -15.48
CA ASN A 470 -11.97 32.20 -15.38
C ASN A 470 -11.16 31.40 -16.42
N GLU A 471 -10.86 30.16 -16.08
CA GLU A 471 -10.05 29.26 -16.88
C GLU A 471 -10.77 27.93 -17.08
N ILE A 472 -10.76 27.44 -18.30
CA ILE A 472 -11.21 26.08 -18.59
C ILE A 472 -10.08 25.27 -19.19
N THR A 473 -9.81 24.12 -18.58
CA THR A 473 -8.82 23.16 -19.04
C THR A 473 -9.48 21.80 -19.24
N ARG A 474 -9.25 21.20 -20.42
CA ARG A 474 -9.65 19.82 -20.71
C ARG A 474 -8.43 18.99 -21.09
N ARG A 475 -8.24 17.90 -20.37
CA ARG A 475 -7.13 16.97 -20.57
C ARG A 475 -7.64 15.58 -20.90
N ASN A 476 -7.09 14.98 -21.95
CA ASN A 476 -7.36 13.60 -22.35
C ASN A 476 -6.07 12.81 -22.29
N GLN A 477 -6.09 11.67 -21.62
CA GLN A 477 -4.94 10.81 -21.43
C GLN A 477 -5.32 9.38 -21.80
N GLU A 478 -4.44 8.70 -22.52
CA GLU A 478 -4.63 7.32 -22.94
C GLU A 478 -3.42 6.50 -22.53
N TRP A 479 -3.65 5.32 -21.97
CA TRP A 479 -2.62 4.34 -21.68
C TRP A 479 -2.97 3.05 -22.41
N PHE A 480 -1.96 2.47 -23.03
CA PHE A 480 -2.09 1.17 -23.66
C PHE A 480 -0.84 0.34 -23.41
N ASP A 481 -0.94 -0.50 -22.38
CA ASP A 481 0.12 -1.38 -21.96
C ASP A 481 -0.23 -2.81 -22.37
N TRP A 482 0.75 -3.54 -22.89
CA TRP A 482 0.57 -4.96 -23.17
C TRP A 482 1.82 -5.76 -22.83
N ASN A 483 1.60 -7.01 -22.47
CA ASN A 483 2.66 -8.01 -22.32
C ASN A 483 2.29 -9.30 -23.02
N TRP A 484 3.27 -9.94 -23.62
CA TRP A 484 3.16 -11.25 -24.22
C TRP A 484 4.21 -12.18 -23.61
N THR A 485 3.75 -13.21 -22.90
CA THR A 485 4.58 -14.15 -22.16
C THR A 485 4.42 -15.55 -22.74
N ASN A 486 5.55 -16.22 -22.97
CA ASN A 486 5.60 -17.59 -23.46
C ASN A 486 6.49 -18.40 -22.53
N THR A 487 6.01 -19.53 -22.04
CA THR A 487 6.75 -20.41 -21.12
C THR A 487 6.65 -21.86 -21.56
N ALA A 488 7.75 -22.58 -21.35
CA ALA A 488 7.82 -24.03 -21.45
C ALA A 488 8.30 -24.57 -20.10
N THR A 489 7.48 -25.37 -19.45
CA THR A 489 7.76 -25.96 -18.14
C THR A 489 7.76 -27.48 -18.21
N TYR A 490 8.87 -28.09 -17.82
CA TYR A 490 9.01 -29.54 -17.71
C TYR A 490 9.07 -29.92 -16.23
N MET A 491 8.20 -30.82 -15.80
CA MET A 491 8.15 -31.33 -14.43
C MET A 491 8.19 -32.86 -14.42
N ASP A 492 9.10 -33.42 -13.62
CA ASP A 492 9.24 -34.87 -13.49
C ASP A 492 9.71 -35.28 -12.09
N THR A 493 9.34 -36.50 -11.70
CA THR A 493 9.82 -37.14 -10.47
C THR A 493 10.53 -38.43 -10.85
N PHE A 494 11.84 -38.45 -10.62
CA PHE A 494 12.68 -39.61 -10.90
C PHE A 494 12.95 -40.41 -9.63
N ALA A 495 12.88 -41.73 -9.74
CA ALA A 495 13.16 -42.65 -8.62
C ALA A 495 12.42 -42.27 -7.33
N GLU A 496 11.20 -41.73 -7.44
CA GLU A 496 10.31 -41.36 -6.35
C GLU A 496 10.86 -40.26 -5.39
N LYS A 497 12.12 -39.84 -5.54
CA LYS A 497 12.83 -38.95 -4.63
C LYS A 497 13.37 -37.68 -5.29
N HIS A 498 13.55 -37.68 -6.59
CA HIS A 498 14.20 -36.58 -7.31
C HIS A 498 13.10 -35.80 -8.07
N ASN A 499 12.62 -34.68 -7.51
CA ASN A 499 11.66 -33.84 -8.15
C ASN A 499 12.38 -32.71 -8.89
N LEU A 500 12.16 -32.59 -10.19
CA LEU A 500 12.77 -31.61 -11.07
C LEU A 500 11.69 -30.76 -11.74
N ASN A 501 11.83 -29.44 -11.69
CA ASN A 501 11.02 -28.48 -12.43
C ASN A 501 11.95 -27.53 -13.18
N VAL A 502 11.90 -27.57 -14.52
CA VAL A 502 12.70 -26.70 -15.39
C VAL A 502 11.75 -25.84 -16.22
N MET A 503 11.97 -24.54 -16.19
CA MET A 503 11.20 -23.58 -16.97
C MET A 503 12.12 -22.71 -17.82
N ALA A 504 11.73 -22.51 -19.08
CA ALA A 504 12.28 -21.49 -19.96
C ALA A 504 11.17 -20.57 -20.44
N GLY A 505 11.46 -19.29 -20.60
CA GLY A 505 10.45 -18.33 -21.00
C GLY A 505 10.99 -17.14 -21.79
N PHE A 506 10.07 -16.49 -22.48
CA PHE A 506 10.28 -15.28 -23.26
C PHE A 506 9.14 -14.32 -22.97
N THR A 507 9.45 -13.04 -22.71
CA THR A 507 8.44 -11.98 -22.55
C THR A 507 8.75 -10.78 -23.43
N ALA A 508 7.72 -10.14 -23.95
CA ALA A 508 7.79 -8.86 -24.63
C ALA A 508 6.72 -7.93 -24.05
N GLU A 509 7.09 -6.70 -23.75
CA GLU A 509 6.23 -5.72 -23.08
C GLU A 509 6.36 -4.36 -23.78
N ARG A 510 5.25 -3.61 -23.82
CA ARG A 510 5.21 -2.22 -24.24
C ARG A 510 4.30 -1.44 -23.32
N PHE A 511 4.78 -0.28 -22.91
CA PHE A 511 4.07 0.73 -22.14
C PHE A 511 3.97 1.98 -23.00
N ALA A 512 2.76 2.48 -23.20
CA ALA A 512 2.52 3.66 -24.03
C ALA A 512 1.53 4.61 -23.35
N TRP A 513 1.86 5.89 -23.35
CA TRP A 513 1.04 6.96 -22.82
C TRP A 513 0.95 8.11 -23.82
N TYR A 514 -0.27 8.59 -24.02
CA TYR A 514 -0.61 9.71 -24.86
C TYR A 514 -1.37 10.74 -24.03
N ASN A 515 -1.01 11.99 -24.14
CA ASN A 515 -1.65 13.10 -23.45
C ASN A 515 -1.95 14.22 -24.43
N THR A 516 -3.16 14.78 -24.35
CA THR A 516 -3.54 16.00 -25.03
C THR A 516 -4.28 16.91 -24.07
N GLN A 517 -3.97 18.20 -24.10
CA GLN A 517 -4.58 19.21 -23.26
C GLN A 517 -4.97 20.41 -24.10
N ALA A 518 -6.14 20.95 -23.84
CA ALA A 518 -6.61 22.23 -24.37
C ALA A 518 -7.08 23.12 -23.24
N ARG A 519 -6.67 24.37 -23.28
CA ARG A 519 -7.05 25.41 -22.30
C ARG A 519 -7.46 26.67 -23.03
N ARG A 520 -8.43 27.39 -22.44
CA ARG A 520 -8.78 28.78 -22.74
C ARG A 520 -9.17 29.51 -21.49
N ASP A 521 -8.92 30.81 -21.50
CA ASP A 521 -9.31 31.73 -20.42
C ASP A 521 -10.47 32.61 -20.85
N ASN A 522 -11.03 33.36 -19.90
CA ASN A 522 -12.07 34.37 -20.09
C ASN A 522 -13.33 33.85 -20.77
N VAL A 523 -13.91 32.81 -20.18
CA VAL A 523 -15.26 32.32 -20.53
C VAL A 523 -16.31 33.39 -20.14
N PRO A 524 -17.41 33.57 -20.87
CA PRO A 524 -18.33 34.70 -20.66
C PRO A 524 -18.89 34.85 -19.24
N ASN A 525 -19.04 33.73 -18.51
CA ASN A 525 -19.47 33.75 -17.10
C ASN A 525 -19.06 32.41 -16.41
N ASN A 526 -19.40 32.25 -15.13
CA ASN A 526 -19.08 31.06 -14.34
C ASN A 526 -20.15 29.95 -14.43
N LEU A 527 -21.20 30.08 -15.25
CA LEU A 527 -22.26 29.08 -15.35
C LEU A 527 -21.80 27.78 -15.98
N ASP A 528 -22.30 26.65 -15.52
CA ASP A 528 -21.95 25.30 -16.00
C ASP A 528 -22.14 25.15 -17.52
N GLN A 529 -23.15 25.79 -18.10
CA GLN A 529 -23.42 25.74 -19.55
C GLN A 529 -22.31 26.38 -20.40
N MET A 530 -21.47 27.24 -19.78
CA MET A 530 -20.36 27.93 -20.44
C MET A 530 -19.02 27.22 -20.19
N GLN A 531 -18.98 26.16 -19.41
CA GLN A 531 -17.74 25.42 -19.09
C GLN A 531 -17.31 24.51 -20.28
N GLU A 532 -17.15 25.13 -21.45
CA GLU A 532 -16.64 24.51 -22.67
C GLU A 532 -15.45 25.29 -23.22
N VAL A 533 -14.38 24.57 -23.62
CA VAL A 533 -13.15 25.21 -24.15
C VAL A 533 -13.46 26.16 -25.29
N ASN A 534 -14.48 25.84 -26.12
CA ASN A 534 -14.88 26.68 -27.24
C ASN A 534 -15.55 28.01 -26.80
N ALA A 535 -16.03 28.11 -25.56
CA ALA A 535 -16.63 29.32 -25.01
C ALA A 535 -15.60 30.36 -24.56
N GLY A 536 -14.35 29.96 -24.32
CA GLY A 536 -13.26 30.83 -23.92
C GLY A 536 -12.84 31.80 -25.03
N GLN A 537 -12.19 32.91 -24.62
CA GLN A 537 -11.73 33.98 -25.49
C GLN A 537 -10.71 33.44 -26.52
N GLN A 538 -10.90 33.79 -27.78
CA GLN A 538 -9.93 33.49 -28.84
C GLN A 538 -8.62 34.29 -28.58
N GLY A 539 -7.47 33.60 -28.80
CA GLY A 539 -6.17 34.17 -28.56
C GLY A 539 -5.61 33.90 -27.17
N THR A 540 -6.37 33.23 -26.30
CA THR A 540 -5.88 32.64 -25.03
C THR A 540 -5.68 31.12 -25.17
N ASP A 541 -5.69 30.63 -26.41
CA ASP A 541 -5.60 29.20 -26.71
C ASP A 541 -4.26 28.62 -26.29
N GLU A 542 -4.29 27.60 -25.47
CA GLU A 542 -3.14 26.76 -25.11
C GLU A 542 -3.45 25.31 -25.49
N ALA A 543 -2.59 24.71 -26.30
CA ALA A 543 -2.69 23.30 -26.69
C ALA A 543 -1.36 22.60 -26.43
N ASN A 544 -1.39 21.54 -25.65
CA ASN A 544 -0.22 20.74 -25.32
C ASN A 544 -0.50 19.27 -25.65
N GLY A 545 0.55 18.56 -26.09
CA GLY A 545 0.46 17.13 -26.36
C GLY A 545 1.79 16.44 -26.15
N GLU A 546 1.72 15.22 -25.63
CA GLU A 546 2.90 14.40 -25.40
C GLU A 546 2.60 12.94 -25.73
N THR A 547 3.55 12.28 -26.35
CA THR A 547 3.54 10.85 -26.58
C THR A 547 4.81 10.23 -26.04
N THR A 548 4.68 9.26 -25.15
CA THR A 548 5.83 8.53 -24.62
C THR A 548 5.57 7.03 -24.61
N TYR A 549 6.60 6.24 -24.88
CA TYR A 549 6.53 4.80 -24.80
C TYR A 549 7.89 4.20 -24.46
N ASN A 550 7.86 3.02 -23.87
CA ASN A 550 9.05 2.19 -23.69
C ASN A 550 8.71 0.72 -23.90
N THR A 551 9.74 -0.07 -24.20
CA THR A 551 9.62 -1.50 -24.47
C THR A 551 10.64 -2.29 -23.67
N LEU A 552 10.25 -3.51 -23.29
CA LEU A 552 11.08 -4.45 -22.58
C LEU A 552 10.98 -5.83 -23.24
N VAL A 553 12.12 -6.48 -23.46
CA VAL A 553 12.20 -7.85 -23.97
C VAL A 553 13.04 -8.67 -23.01
N SER A 554 12.56 -9.87 -22.65
CA SER A 554 13.23 -10.67 -21.61
C SER A 554 13.28 -12.14 -21.98
N PHE A 555 14.39 -12.77 -21.63
CA PHE A 555 14.58 -14.22 -21.67
C PHE A 555 14.84 -14.72 -20.24
N LEU A 556 14.21 -15.80 -19.86
CA LEU A 556 14.31 -16.33 -18.51
C LEU A 556 14.43 -17.86 -18.50
N GLY A 557 15.17 -18.36 -17.52
CA GLY A 557 15.30 -19.77 -17.21
C GLY A 557 15.27 -19.99 -15.71
N ARG A 558 14.60 -21.05 -15.27
CA ARG A 558 14.58 -21.45 -13.85
C ARG A 558 14.68 -22.97 -13.73
N VAL A 559 15.47 -23.42 -12.78
CA VAL A 559 15.56 -24.81 -12.38
C VAL A 559 15.25 -24.90 -10.90
N MET A 560 14.28 -25.73 -10.55
CA MET A 560 13.99 -26.11 -9.16
C MET A 560 14.19 -27.59 -9.01
N TYR A 561 14.91 -27.96 -7.98
CA TYR A 561 15.18 -29.35 -7.67
C TYR A 561 14.95 -29.63 -6.19
N ASN A 562 14.28 -30.74 -5.91
CA ASN A 562 13.98 -31.20 -4.58
C ASN A 562 14.38 -32.68 -4.47
N TYR A 563 15.20 -33.00 -3.46
CA TYR A 563 15.57 -34.36 -3.13
C TYR A 563 14.83 -34.83 -1.88
N ASP A 564 14.01 -35.87 -2.05
CA ASP A 564 13.31 -36.59 -0.97
C ASP A 564 12.49 -35.67 -0.02
N ASN A 565 12.00 -34.55 -0.53
CA ASN A 565 11.34 -33.50 0.27
C ASN A 565 12.17 -33.01 1.47
N ARG A 566 13.51 -33.07 1.37
CA ARG A 566 14.46 -32.64 2.41
C ARG A 566 15.33 -31.48 1.96
N TYR A 567 15.96 -31.60 0.78
CA TYR A 567 16.88 -30.59 0.26
C TYR A 567 16.31 -29.97 -0.99
N TYR A 568 16.21 -28.68 -0.99
CA TYR A 568 15.62 -27.91 -2.07
C TYR A 568 16.64 -26.90 -2.58
N ILE A 569 16.73 -26.75 -3.89
CA ILE A 569 17.50 -25.71 -4.54
C ILE A 569 16.69 -25.11 -5.69
N SER A 570 16.74 -23.80 -5.82
CA SER A 570 16.19 -23.07 -6.96
C SER A 570 17.26 -22.14 -7.53
N ALA A 571 17.45 -22.17 -8.83
CA ALA A 571 18.34 -21.26 -9.53
C ALA A 571 17.59 -20.63 -10.71
N SER A 572 17.72 -19.32 -10.90
CA SER A 572 17.16 -18.63 -12.06
C SER A 572 18.16 -17.67 -12.69
N LEU A 573 18.00 -17.47 -13.98
CA LEU A 573 18.73 -16.49 -14.76
C LEU A 573 17.75 -15.77 -15.68
N ARG A 574 17.78 -14.44 -15.64
CA ARG A 574 17.00 -13.60 -16.51
C ARG A 574 17.87 -12.57 -17.23
N ALA A 575 17.60 -12.36 -18.51
CA ALA A 575 18.22 -11.34 -19.33
C ALA A 575 17.14 -10.36 -19.78
N ASP A 576 17.25 -9.11 -19.38
CA ASP A 576 16.29 -8.04 -19.72
C ASP A 576 16.94 -7.02 -20.64
N GLY A 577 16.23 -6.61 -21.70
CA GLY A 577 16.63 -5.60 -22.66
C GLY A 577 15.61 -4.47 -22.73
N SER A 578 15.98 -3.26 -22.29
CA SER A 578 15.11 -2.07 -22.22
C SER A 578 15.45 -1.03 -23.27
N SER A 579 14.41 -0.40 -23.81
CA SER A 579 14.56 0.75 -24.72
C SER A 579 15.09 2.02 -24.05
N ARG A 580 15.02 2.12 -22.72
CA ARG A 580 15.46 3.30 -21.95
C ARG A 580 16.98 3.47 -21.90
N PHE A 581 17.74 2.38 -22.14
CA PHE A 581 19.20 2.38 -22.10
C PHE A 581 19.84 2.46 -23.48
N PRO A 582 21.06 3.03 -23.57
CA PRO A 582 21.75 3.24 -24.84
C PRO A 582 22.21 1.91 -25.46
N LYS A 583 22.54 1.94 -26.75
CA LYS A 583 23.12 0.80 -27.47
C LYS A 583 24.41 0.34 -26.77
N GLY A 584 24.44 -0.92 -26.35
CA GLY A 584 25.58 -1.50 -25.59
C GLY A 584 25.26 -1.76 -24.13
N SER A 585 24.33 -1.01 -23.51
CA SER A 585 23.86 -1.22 -22.14
C SER A 585 22.39 -1.62 -22.06
N LYS A 586 21.75 -1.93 -23.21
CA LYS A 586 20.33 -2.31 -23.26
C LYS A 586 20.02 -3.57 -22.47
N TYR A 587 20.90 -4.56 -22.51
CA TYR A 587 20.70 -5.85 -21.88
C TYR A 587 21.52 -5.98 -20.59
N ALA A 588 20.90 -6.52 -19.54
CA ALA A 588 21.57 -6.91 -18.30
C ALA A 588 21.12 -8.31 -17.87
N LEU A 589 21.97 -8.97 -17.08
CA LEU A 589 21.75 -10.32 -16.57
C LEU A 589 21.49 -10.29 -15.06
N PHE A 590 20.46 -11.00 -14.63
CA PHE A 590 19.98 -11.06 -13.26
C PHE A 590 19.94 -12.52 -12.78
N PRO A 591 21.04 -13.03 -12.17
CA PRO A 591 21.10 -14.35 -11.57
C PRO A 591 20.46 -14.35 -10.20
N SER A 592 19.86 -15.50 -9.82
CA SER A 592 19.49 -15.76 -8.43
C SER A 592 19.59 -17.23 -8.07
N VAL A 593 19.85 -17.52 -6.79
CA VAL A 593 19.89 -18.85 -6.24
C VAL A 593 19.31 -18.85 -4.83
N SER A 594 18.58 -19.89 -4.50
CA SER A 594 18.09 -20.13 -3.14
C SER A 594 18.12 -21.62 -2.82
N ALA A 595 18.31 -21.94 -1.55
CA ALA A 595 18.31 -23.30 -1.06
C ALA A 595 17.54 -23.39 0.27
N SER A 596 16.96 -24.54 0.53
CA SER A 596 16.39 -24.81 1.85
C SER A 596 16.60 -26.28 2.25
N TRP A 597 16.67 -26.48 3.55
CA TRP A 597 16.82 -27.78 4.19
C TRP A 597 15.70 -28.00 5.19
N ARG A 598 14.85 -28.99 4.93
CA ARG A 598 13.80 -29.40 5.85
C ARG A 598 14.35 -30.37 6.87
N VAL A 599 14.85 -29.80 7.96
CA VAL A 599 15.59 -30.52 9.01
C VAL A 599 14.70 -31.58 9.68
N ILE A 600 13.40 -31.28 9.84
CA ILE A 600 12.45 -32.22 10.46
C ILE A 600 12.35 -33.57 9.71
N SER A 601 12.65 -33.59 8.41
CA SER A 601 12.60 -34.82 7.60
C SER A 601 13.81 -35.73 7.78
N GLU A 602 14.80 -35.29 8.59
CA GLU A 602 16.01 -36.10 8.85
C GLU A 602 15.77 -37.20 9.87
N ALA A 603 16.51 -38.29 9.73
CA ALA A 603 16.38 -39.45 10.61
C ALA A 603 16.64 -39.11 12.09
N PHE A 604 17.57 -38.20 12.38
CA PHE A 604 17.85 -37.74 13.75
C PHE A 604 16.77 -36.87 14.38
N MET A 605 15.77 -36.40 13.60
CA MET A 605 14.65 -35.62 14.08
C MET A 605 13.34 -36.43 14.26
N GLN A 606 13.36 -37.73 13.90
CA GLN A 606 12.13 -38.54 13.92
C GLN A 606 11.66 -38.91 15.33
N ASP A 607 12.59 -38.97 16.30
CA ASP A 607 12.29 -39.38 17.69
C ASP A 607 12.07 -38.19 18.65
N GLN A 608 11.89 -36.94 18.12
CA GLN A 608 11.66 -35.77 18.94
C GLN A 608 10.21 -35.25 18.78
N ASP A 609 9.64 -34.72 19.86
CA ASP A 609 8.25 -34.21 19.95
C ASP A 609 8.19 -32.68 20.12
N ILE A 610 9.32 -31.95 19.96
CA ILE A 610 9.38 -30.49 20.18
C ILE A 610 8.90 -29.75 18.93
N PHE A 611 9.45 -30.13 17.75
CA PHE A 611 9.14 -29.48 16.49
C PHE A 611 8.15 -30.30 15.68
N SER A 612 7.07 -29.67 15.24
CA SER A 612 6.16 -30.23 14.23
C SER A 612 6.68 -30.01 12.80
N ASP A 613 7.40 -28.90 12.58
CA ASP A 613 8.20 -28.64 11.37
C ASP A 613 9.41 -27.77 11.71
N LEU A 614 10.52 -27.97 10.98
CA LEU A 614 11.74 -27.17 11.07
C LEU A 614 12.42 -27.12 9.72
N LYS A 615 12.53 -25.89 9.16
CA LYS A 615 13.11 -25.64 7.86
C LYS A 615 14.07 -24.45 7.93
N LEU A 616 15.28 -24.63 7.42
CA LEU A 616 16.26 -23.58 7.21
C LEU A 616 16.23 -23.15 5.74
N ARG A 617 16.34 -21.87 5.46
CA ARG A 617 16.38 -21.34 4.09
C ARG A 617 17.36 -20.20 3.95
N GLY A 618 17.86 -20.02 2.73
CA GLY A 618 18.71 -18.89 2.40
C GLY A 618 18.71 -18.63 0.90
N GLY A 619 18.85 -17.37 0.54
CA GLY A 619 18.82 -16.93 -0.84
C GLY A 619 19.79 -15.79 -1.11
N TRP A 620 20.21 -15.70 -2.37
CA TRP A 620 20.96 -14.59 -2.93
C TRP A 620 20.46 -14.34 -4.35
N GLY A 621 20.38 -13.07 -4.75
CA GLY A 621 20.03 -12.72 -6.11
C GLY A 621 20.28 -11.27 -6.45
N ARG A 622 20.22 -10.99 -7.74
CA ARG A 622 20.26 -9.65 -8.31
C ARG A 622 19.01 -9.39 -9.12
N VAL A 623 18.45 -8.19 -8.99
CA VAL A 623 17.35 -7.66 -9.79
C VAL A 623 17.72 -6.28 -10.30
N GLY A 624 17.20 -5.87 -11.46
CA GLY A 624 17.48 -4.58 -12.06
C GLY A 624 16.47 -3.52 -11.67
N ASN A 625 16.83 -2.25 -11.86
CA ASN A 625 15.92 -1.11 -11.86
C ASN A 625 16.15 -0.28 -13.12
N GLN A 626 15.08 0.09 -13.81
CA GLN A 626 15.09 0.90 -15.03
C GLN A 626 14.26 2.18 -14.88
N ASN A 627 13.92 2.58 -13.68
CA ASN A 627 13.02 3.70 -13.44
C ASN A 627 13.73 5.04 -13.69
N ILE A 628 13.90 5.37 -14.98
CA ILE A 628 14.42 6.64 -15.50
C ILE A 628 13.50 7.13 -16.61
N ASN A 629 13.61 8.37 -16.98
CA ASN A 629 12.86 8.95 -18.10
C ASN A 629 13.18 8.21 -19.41
N ASN A 630 12.16 8.05 -20.26
CA ASN A 630 12.32 7.35 -21.56
C ASN A 630 13.39 7.98 -22.46
N ASN A 631 13.63 9.28 -22.30
CA ASN A 631 14.58 10.07 -23.09
C ASN A 631 15.88 10.40 -22.34
N ALA A 632 16.20 9.72 -21.23
CA ALA A 632 17.38 10.01 -20.39
C ALA A 632 18.73 9.96 -21.14
N THR A 633 18.76 9.29 -22.30
CA THR A 633 19.96 9.22 -23.16
C THR A 633 20.01 10.28 -24.26
N LEU A 634 18.96 11.12 -24.38
CA LEU A 634 18.83 12.13 -25.42
C LEU A 634 18.97 13.52 -24.84
N THR A 635 19.70 14.38 -25.53
CA THR A 635 19.71 15.82 -25.21
C THR A 635 18.45 16.45 -25.79
N LEU A 636 17.66 17.09 -24.94
CA LEU A 636 16.39 17.72 -25.31
C LEU A 636 16.56 19.24 -25.34
N LEU A 637 15.85 19.87 -26.25
CA LEU A 637 15.79 21.33 -26.38
C LEU A 637 14.38 21.80 -25.98
N SER A 638 14.32 22.92 -25.28
CA SER A 638 13.09 23.66 -25.00
C SER A 638 13.13 25.02 -25.67
N GLU A 639 11.96 25.52 -26.05
CA GLU A 639 11.82 26.85 -26.63
C GLU A 639 11.99 27.92 -25.54
N THR A 640 12.58 29.04 -25.89
CA THR A 640 12.72 30.24 -25.08
C THR A 640 12.53 31.44 -25.94
N GLN A 641 12.25 32.59 -25.34
CA GLN A 641 12.08 33.85 -26.03
C GLN A 641 13.10 34.86 -25.52
N TYR A 642 13.63 35.61 -26.42
CA TYR A 642 14.62 36.68 -26.13
C TYR A 642 14.31 37.96 -26.92
N TYR A 643 14.45 39.07 -26.28
CA TYR A 643 14.28 40.36 -26.93
C TYR A 643 15.57 40.86 -27.64
N TYR A 644 15.51 41.02 -28.95
CA TYR A 644 16.50 41.74 -29.74
C TYR A 644 15.96 43.13 -30.02
N GLY A 645 16.38 44.10 -29.18
CA GLY A 645 15.76 45.42 -29.17
C GLY A 645 14.29 45.34 -28.80
N ASN A 646 13.39 45.74 -29.69
CA ASN A 646 11.93 45.70 -29.48
C ASN A 646 11.24 44.47 -30.12
N THR A 647 12.00 43.53 -30.66
CA THR A 647 11.47 42.36 -31.35
C THR A 647 11.69 41.12 -30.48
N LEU A 648 10.60 40.41 -30.18
CA LEU A 648 10.63 39.13 -29.51
C LEU A 648 11.06 38.07 -30.52
N ALA A 649 12.14 37.34 -30.24
CA ALA A 649 12.62 36.23 -31.07
C ALA A 649 12.57 34.91 -30.31
N ASN A 650 12.09 33.87 -30.97
CA ASN A 650 12.13 32.55 -30.44
C ASN A 650 13.51 31.92 -30.58
N GLY A 651 14.00 31.27 -29.58
CA GLY A 651 15.25 30.55 -29.54
C GLY A 651 15.07 29.19 -28.89
N TYR A 652 16.14 28.41 -28.82
CA TYR A 652 16.15 27.10 -28.18
C TYR A 652 17.31 26.99 -27.21
N PHE A 653 17.09 26.37 -26.06
CA PHE A 653 18.15 26.05 -25.12
C PHE A 653 18.12 24.58 -24.76
N VAL A 654 19.22 24.04 -24.26
CA VAL A 654 19.29 22.65 -23.79
C VAL A 654 18.58 22.55 -22.45
N SER A 655 17.41 21.89 -22.42
CA SER A 655 16.63 21.69 -21.21
C SER A 655 17.01 20.40 -20.45
N THR A 656 17.48 19.38 -21.16
CA THR A 656 17.93 18.11 -20.57
C THR A 656 19.18 17.64 -21.29
N VAL A 657 20.20 17.25 -20.53
CA VAL A 657 21.42 16.67 -21.07
C VAL A 657 21.32 15.16 -21.09
N GLY A 658 21.41 14.56 -22.28
CA GLY A 658 21.40 13.12 -22.46
C GLY A 658 22.69 12.45 -22.02
N ASN A 659 22.60 11.27 -21.41
CA ASN A 659 23.76 10.47 -21.03
C ASN A 659 23.79 9.12 -21.74
N ASN A 660 24.71 8.97 -22.67
CA ASN A 660 24.90 7.71 -23.43
C ASN A 660 25.73 6.66 -22.71
N GLN A 661 26.19 6.92 -21.48
CA GLN A 661 26.93 5.97 -20.64
C GLN A 661 26.05 5.32 -19.57
N LEU A 662 24.74 5.59 -19.57
CA LEU A 662 23.80 5.01 -18.62
C LEU A 662 23.78 3.49 -18.72
N LYS A 663 23.78 2.86 -17.57
CA LYS A 663 23.61 1.42 -17.38
C LYS A 663 22.55 1.13 -16.32
N TRP A 664 22.18 -0.12 -16.21
CA TRP A 664 21.21 -0.59 -15.25
C TRP A 664 21.65 -0.32 -13.80
N GLU A 665 20.74 0.17 -12.99
CA GLU A 665 20.84 0.05 -11.55
C GLU A 665 20.54 -1.41 -11.17
N THR A 666 21.32 -1.97 -10.26
CA THR A 666 21.15 -3.35 -9.79
C THR A 666 20.95 -3.36 -8.29
N VAL A 667 19.97 -4.11 -7.82
CA VAL A 667 19.79 -4.39 -6.39
C VAL A 667 20.24 -5.81 -6.11
N GLU A 668 21.23 -5.96 -5.25
CA GLU A 668 21.71 -7.23 -4.72
C GLU A 668 21.08 -7.50 -3.37
N ASP A 669 20.53 -8.67 -3.19
CA ASP A 669 19.83 -9.09 -1.98
C ASP A 669 20.29 -10.46 -1.53
N TRP A 670 20.52 -10.63 -0.23
CA TRP A 670 20.67 -11.94 0.40
C TRP A 670 19.85 -12.01 1.69
N ASN A 671 19.36 -13.19 1.98
CA ASN A 671 18.60 -13.48 3.19
C ASN A 671 18.90 -14.87 3.73
N VAL A 672 18.68 -15.01 5.04
CA VAL A 672 18.69 -16.30 5.73
C VAL A 672 17.49 -16.33 6.68
N GLY A 673 16.82 -17.47 6.75
CA GLY A 673 15.64 -17.62 7.58
C GLY A 673 15.46 -19.01 8.15
N VAL A 674 14.65 -19.10 9.17
CA VAL A 674 14.20 -20.34 9.79
C VAL A 674 12.69 -20.31 9.97
N ASP A 675 12.04 -21.37 9.54
CA ASP A 675 10.61 -21.60 9.74
C ASP A 675 10.46 -22.79 10.70
N MET A 676 9.72 -22.59 11.78
CA MET A 676 9.52 -23.53 12.86
C MET A 676 8.03 -23.69 13.17
N SER A 677 7.62 -24.89 13.46
CA SER A 677 6.27 -25.16 14.00
C SER A 677 6.38 -26.04 15.25
N PHE A 678 5.55 -25.76 16.23
CA PHE A 678 5.51 -26.43 17.53
C PHE A 678 4.09 -26.85 17.88
N LEU A 679 3.95 -27.78 18.83
CA LEU A 679 2.67 -28.18 19.42
C LEU A 679 1.63 -28.62 18.37
N ASP A 680 1.98 -29.59 17.53
CA ASP A 680 1.15 -30.06 16.42
C ASP A 680 0.74 -28.92 15.48
N SER A 681 1.71 -28.05 15.14
CA SER A 681 1.54 -26.89 14.25
C SER A 681 0.57 -25.80 14.77
N ARG A 682 0.24 -25.80 16.07
CA ARG A 682 -0.54 -24.71 16.67
C ARG A 682 0.25 -23.42 16.80
N LEU A 683 1.55 -23.50 17.12
CA LEU A 683 2.47 -22.35 17.15
C LEU A 683 3.40 -22.41 15.94
N GLY A 684 3.29 -21.44 15.05
CA GLY A 684 4.24 -21.18 13.98
C GLY A 684 5.16 -20.01 14.32
N VAL A 685 6.45 -20.14 14.03
CA VAL A 685 7.47 -19.11 14.24
C VAL A 685 8.32 -19.00 12.99
N THR A 686 8.40 -17.80 12.43
CA THR A 686 9.33 -17.49 11.34
C THR A 686 10.29 -16.41 11.80
N PHE A 687 11.58 -16.61 11.52
CA PHE A 687 12.60 -15.60 11.73
C PHE A 687 13.41 -15.45 10.44
N GLU A 688 13.70 -14.21 10.05
CA GLU A 688 14.49 -13.92 8.87
C GLU A 688 15.37 -12.69 9.09
N TYR A 689 16.62 -12.76 8.60
CA TYR A 689 17.53 -11.64 8.46
C TYR A 689 17.83 -11.40 6.98
N PHE A 690 17.85 -10.13 6.56
CA PHE A 690 18.08 -9.76 5.17
C PHE A 690 19.00 -8.55 5.03
N GLN A 691 19.64 -8.44 3.88
CA GLN A 691 20.36 -7.25 3.45
C GLN A 691 20.16 -7.03 1.95
N LYS A 692 19.69 -5.86 1.57
CA LYS A 692 19.57 -5.37 0.19
C LYS A 692 20.53 -4.22 -0.03
N LYS A 693 21.16 -4.15 -1.21
CA LYS A 693 22.10 -3.08 -1.56
C LYS A 693 21.94 -2.72 -3.03
N SER A 694 21.77 -1.42 -3.35
CA SER A 694 21.83 -0.94 -4.73
C SER A 694 23.28 -0.75 -5.17
N ILE A 695 23.54 -1.07 -6.42
CA ILE A 695 24.81 -0.92 -7.10
C ILE A 695 24.56 -0.10 -8.35
N ASP A 696 25.42 0.90 -8.63
CA ASP A 696 25.25 1.79 -9.76
C ASP A 696 23.87 2.49 -9.78
N MET A 697 23.42 2.95 -8.59
CA MET A 697 22.11 3.59 -8.44
C MET A 697 21.98 4.76 -9.42
N LEU A 698 20.86 4.80 -10.10
CA LEU A 698 20.51 5.87 -11.01
C LEU A 698 20.08 7.10 -10.21
N TYR A 699 20.69 8.23 -10.49
CA TYR A 699 20.42 9.50 -9.82
C TYR A 699 20.37 10.64 -10.83
N GLN A 700 19.40 11.53 -10.63
CA GLN A 700 19.24 12.73 -11.45
C GLN A 700 20.01 13.88 -10.79
N LYS A 701 21.22 14.10 -11.27
CA LYS A 701 22.11 15.14 -10.76
C LYS A 701 21.82 16.49 -11.42
N GLN A 702 21.76 17.55 -10.63
CA GLN A 702 21.64 18.90 -11.14
C GLN A 702 22.93 19.33 -11.85
N ASN A 703 22.82 19.93 -13.02
CA ASN A 703 23.97 20.40 -13.78
C ASN A 703 24.63 21.63 -13.13
N ILE A 704 25.90 21.84 -13.48
CA ILE A 704 26.65 23.01 -13.03
C ILE A 704 26.15 24.22 -13.80
N LEU A 705 25.78 25.29 -13.10
CA LEU A 705 25.21 26.53 -13.65
C LEU A 705 26.10 27.19 -14.68
N SER A 706 27.43 27.10 -14.54
CA SER A 706 28.40 27.64 -15.46
C SER A 706 28.41 27.06 -16.86
N LEU A 707 27.69 25.94 -17.07
CA LEU A 707 27.53 25.36 -18.41
C LEU A 707 26.45 26.05 -19.24
N GLY A 708 25.73 27.04 -18.69
CA GLY A 708 24.74 27.84 -19.40
C GLY A 708 23.38 27.13 -19.60
N TYR A 709 23.13 26.09 -18.83
CA TYR A 709 21.83 25.41 -18.81
C TYR A 709 20.86 26.09 -17.84
N ASP A 710 19.54 25.88 -18.02
CA ASP A 710 18.53 26.41 -17.12
C ASP A 710 18.74 25.89 -15.69
N ASN A 711 18.75 26.83 -14.72
CA ASN A 711 19.13 26.57 -13.33
C ASN A 711 18.32 25.54 -12.58
N TRP A 712 17.05 25.36 -12.94
CA TRP A 712 16.12 24.60 -12.12
C TRP A 712 15.73 23.26 -12.76
N ASN A 713 15.78 23.16 -14.10
CA ASN A 713 15.28 22.00 -14.84
C ASN A 713 16.39 21.18 -15.53
N SER A 714 17.62 21.71 -15.58
CA SER A 714 18.72 21.05 -16.27
C SER A 714 19.37 20.00 -15.38
N GLN A 715 18.88 18.76 -15.50
CA GLN A 715 19.37 17.61 -14.75
C GLN A 715 19.92 16.56 -15.70
N ILE A 716 20.92 15.80 -15.25
CA ILE A 716 21.50 14.68 -15.99
C ILE A 716 21.37 13.38 -15.21
N TRP A 717 20.92 12.33 -15.86
CA TRP A 717 20.90 11.00 -15.28
C TRP A 717 22.30 10.39 -15.23
N MET A 718 22.68 9.85 -14.08
CA MET A 718 23.99 9.23 -13.84
C MET A 718 23.89 8.00 -12.95
N ASN A 719 24.82 7.05 -13.10
CA ASN A 719 24.97 5.91 -12.20
C ASN A 719 26.04 6.25 -11.15
N ILE A 720 25.66 6.86 -10.04
CA ILE A 720 26.61 7.42 -9.06
C ILE A 720 26.34 7.04 -7.61
N GLY A 721 25.25 6.37 -7.31
CA GLY A 721 24.85 6.12 -5.94
C GLY A 721 24.90 4.65 -5.51
N SER A 722 24.76 4.45 -4.22
CA SER A 722 24.51 3.15 -3.58
C SER A 722 23.82 3.34 -2.24
N MET A 723 22.75 2.62 -2.01
CA MET A 723 22.01 2.58 -0.74
C MET A 723 21.92 1.14 -0.23
N GLN A 724 21.72 0.99 1.06
CA GLN A 724 21.59 -0.29 1.73
C GLN A 724 20.40 -0.29 2.69
N ALA A 725 19.58 -1.33 2.63
CA ALA A 725 18.60 -1.65 3.64
C ALA A 725 18.96 -3.00 4.26
N ARG A 726 18.95 -3.09 5.60
CA ARG A 726 19.17 -4.33 6.35
C ARG A 726 18.20 -4.42 7.50
N GLY A 727 17.80 -5.65 7.84
CA GLY A 727 16.83 -5.81 8.90
C GLY A 727 16.57 -7.25 9.27
N TRP A 728 15.68 -7.41 10.26
CA TRP A 728 15.16 -8.69 10.68
C TRP A 728 13.63 -8.67 10.72
N GLU A 729 13.06 -9.85 10.56
CA GLU A 729 11.62 -10.07 10.57
C GLU A 729 11.30 -11.26 11.47
N VAL A 730 10.23 -11.14 12.28
CA VAL A 730 9.68 -12.21 13.11
C VAL A 730 8.19 -12.32 12.85
N GLY A 731 7.72 -13.51 12.52
CA GLY A 731 6.30 -13.84 12.46
C GLY A 731 5.96 -14.89 13.50
N LEU A 732 4.94 -14.66 14.29
CA LEU A 732 4.38 -15.62 15.23
C LEU A 732 2.92 -15.85 14.88
N THR A 733 2.52 -17.11 14.74
CA THR A 733 1.12 -17.49 14.52
C THR A 733 0.71 -18.52 15.54
N TRP A 734 -0.43 -18.30 16.17
CA TRP A 734 -1.03 -19.27 17.08
C TRP A 734 -2.44 -19.57 16.64
N ARG A 735 -2.81 -20.86 16.54
CA ARG A 735 -4.16 -21.32 16.23
C ARG A 735 -4.52 -22.44 17.17
N ASP A 736 -5.73 -22.35 17.77
CA ASP A 736 -6.21 -23.39 18.64
C ASP A 736 -7.76 -23.41 18.71
N GLU A 737 -8.30 -24.52 19.19
CA GLU A 737 -9.73 -24.72 19.40
C GLU A 737 -9.98 -25.15 20.85
N ILE A 738 -10.94 -24.50 21.52
CA ILE A 738 -11.37 -24.87 22.86
C ILE A 738 -12.77 -25.50 22.79
N GLY A 739 -12.81 -26.80 22.95
CA GLY A 739 -14.03 -27.54 22.78
C GLY A 739 -14.45 -27.64 21.31
N LYS A 740 -15.77 -27.64 21.03
CA LYS A 740 -16.31 -27.74 19.66
C LYS A 740 -16.83 -26.43 19.08
N ASP A 741 -16.93 -25.39 19.91
CA ASP A 741 -17.69 -24.19 19.61
C ASP A 741 -16.83 -22.94 19.57
N PHE A 742 -15.59 -22.96 20.06
CA PHE A 742 -14.70 -21.80 20.13
C PHE A 742 -13.37 -22.10 19.44
N SER A 743 -13.04 -21.31 18.43
CA SER A 743 -11.72 -21.29 17.78
C SER A 743 -11.14 -19.88 17.83
N TYR A 744 -9.82 -19.80 17.89
CA TYR A 744 -9.12 -18.51 17.84
C TYR A 744 -7.78 -18.63 17.12
N ASP A 745 -7.39 -17.54 16.47
CA ASP A 745 -6.11 -17.37 15.83
C ASP A 745 -5.49 -16.02 16.22
N LEU A 746 -4.19 -16.04 16.45
CA LEU A 746 -3.39 -14.87 16.79
C LEU A 746 -2.20 -14.80 15.84
N GLY A 747 -1.97 -13.63 15.25
CA GLY A 747 -0.81 -13.37 14.41
C GLY A 747 -0.05 -12.15 14.93
N LEU A 748 1.24 -12.29 15.22
CA LEU A 748 2.12 -11.18 15.57
C LEU A 748 3.25 -11.07 14.55
N ASN A 749 3.37 -9.92 13.92
CA ASN A 749 4.39 -9.58 12.96
C ASN A 749 5.29 -8.47 13.54
N LEU A 750 6.58 -8.72 13.61
CA LEU A 750 7.58 -7.75 14.06
C LEU A 750 8.63 -7.57 12.97
N SER A 751 9.05 -6.34 12.71
CA SER A 751 10.13 -6.07 11.77
C SER A 751 10.89 -4.81 12.13
N ALA A 752 12.21 -4.85 11.90
CA ALA A 752 13.09 -3.70 12.06
C ALA A 752 13.93 -3.55 10.79
N VAL A 753 13.98 -2.33 10.24
CA VAL A 753 14.70 -2.02 9.01
C VAL A 753 15.54 -0.76 9.19
N ARG A 754 16.78 -0.80 8.75
CA ARG A 754 17.70 0.35 8.74
C ARG A 754 18.11 0.67 7.31
N ASN A 755 17.82 1.91 6.89
CA ASN A 755 18.15 2.41 5.55
C ASN A 755 19.38 3.32 5.64
N LYS A 756 20.40 3.03 4.85
CA LYS A 756 21.68 3.76 4.88
C LYS A 756 22.09 4.17 3.46
N ALA A 757 22.52 5.42 3.30
CA ALA A 757 23.25 5.87 2.13
C ALA A 757 24.69 5.38 2.23
N ILE A 758 25.14 4.56 1.30
CA ILE A 758 26.55 4.14 1.24
C ILE A 758 27.33 5.20 0.48
N LYS A 759 26.77 5.64 -0.64
CA LYS A 759 27.30 6.73 -1.47
C LYS A 759 26.13 7.38 -2.21
N PHE A 760 26.09 8.71 -2.23
CA PHE A 760 25.16 9.47 -3.05
C PHE A 760 25.86 10.07 -4.27
N SER A 761 25.91 11.41 -4.36
CA SER A 761 26.38 12.11 -5.54
C SER A 761 27.91 12.30 -5.62
N GLY A 762 28.62 12.19 -4.51
CA GLY A 762 30.04 12.54 -4.40
C GLY A 762 30.34 14.04 -4.34
N ASP A 763 29.33 14.90 -4.37
CA ASP A 763 29.45 16.37 -4.32
C ASP A 763 29.10 16.96 -2.94
N GLY A 764 28.93 16.13 -1.93
CA GLY A 764 28.51 16.53 -0.60
C GLY A 764 27.10 16.06 -0.25
N PRO A 765 26.55 16.49 0.90
CA PRO A 765 25.24 16.06 1.37
C PRO A 765 24.10 16.60 0.48
N ILE A 766 23.05 15.79 0.35
CA ILE A 766 21.80 16.18 -0.31
C ILE A 766 20.84 16.67 0.76
N ASN A 767 20.51 17.97 0.74
CA ASN A 767 19.56 18.58 1.63
C ASN A 767 18.19 18.70 0.94
N VAL A 768 17.10 18.31 1.63
CA VAL A 768 15.72 18.32 1.11
C VAL A 768 14.73 18.66 2.24
N GLY A 769 13.46 18.88 1.88
CA GLY A 769 12.41 19.21 2.85
C GLY A 769 12.47 20.69 3.25
N GLY A 770 11.98 21.58 2.37
CA GLY A 770 12.01 23.02 2.60
C GLY A 770 11.22 23.47 3.82
N PHE A 771 11.83 24.34 4.62
CA PHE A 771 11.18 25.01 5.74
C PHE A 771 11.70 26.44 5.81
N ASN A 772 10.86 27.43 5.57
CA ASN A 772 11.25 28.83 5.39
C ASN A 772 12.33 28.93 4.29
N SER A 773 13.54 29.36 4.63
CA SER A 773 14.67 29.45 3.68
C SER A 773 15.70 28.34 3.88
N ASP A 774 15.40 27.31 4.66
CA ASP A 774 16.33 26.24 5.04
C ASP A 774 15.77 24.85 4.68
N GLN A 775 16.55 23.80 4.85
CA GLN A 775 16.19 22.42 4.56
C GLN A 775 16.22 21.59 5.86
N ILE A 776 15.16 20.81 6.09
CA ILE A 776 14.98 20.02 7.31
C ILE A 776 15.84 18.76 7.31
N ILE A 777 16.02 18.13 6.16
CA ILE A 777 16.62 16.81 6.02
C ILE A 777 17.99 16.92 5.36
N ARG A 778 18.96 16.16 5.91
CA ARG A 778 20.28 16.00 5.33
C ARG A 778 20.59 14.53 5.08
N ASN A 779 20.90 14.20 3.83
CA ASN A 779 21.31 12.87 3.40
C ASN A 779 22.79 12.92 3.00
N GLU A 780 23.64 12.11 3.63
CA GLU A 780 25.08 12.12 3.36
C GLU A 780 25.67 10.71 3.26
N ASP A 781 26.82 10.61 2.64
CA ASP A 781 27.56 9.36 2.46
C ASP A 781 27.86 8.72 3.83
N GLY A 782 27.52 7.44 3.95
CA GLY A 782 27.71 6.68 5.19
C GLY A 782 26.65 6.93 6.28
N GLY A 783 25.72 7.87 6.10
CA GLY A 783 24.62 8.22 7.03
C GLY A 783 23.36 7.42 6.82
N PHE A 784 22.44 7.47 7.78
CA PHE A 784 21.05 7.04 7.57
C PHE A 784 20.32 8.08 6.72
N ILE A 785 19.37 7.64 5.91
CA ILE A 785 18.59 8.52 5.03
C ILE A 785 17.48 9.25 5.79
N SER A 786 17.05 10.38 5.25
CA SER A 786 15.95 11.24 5.73
C SER A 786 16.12 11.77 7.17
N ARG A 787 17.32 11.82 7.71
CA ARG A 787 17.54 12.35 9.06
C ARG A 787 17.34 13.86 9.10
N PHE A 788 16.61 14.31 10.11
CA PHE A 788 16.42 15.72 10.38
C PHE A 788 17.74 16.35 10.85
N TYR A 789 18.06 17.51 10.28
CA TYR A 789 19.33 18.21 10.52
C TYR A 789 19.08 19.68 10.80
N GLY A 790 19.42 20.14 12.00
CA GLY A 790 19.11 21.50 12.43
C GLY A 790 19.74 21.84 13.77
N TYR A 791 19.37 23.00 14.31
CA TYR A 791 19.87 23.48 15.60
C TYR A 791 19.28 22.68 16.75
N VAL A 792 20.09 22.47 17.79
CA VAL A 792 19.66 21.79 19.01
C VAL A 792 19.10 22.84 20.00
N ALA A 793 17.79 22.80 20.23
CA ALA A 793 17.12 23.58 21.26
C ALA A 793 17.41 22.97 22.65
N ASP A 794 17.86 23.78 23.59
CA ASP A 794 18.27 23.41 24.96
C ASP A 794 17.42 24.12 26.02
N GLY A 795 16.10 24.13 25.82
CA GLY A 795 15.13 24.81 26.67
C GLY A 795 14.96 26.29 26.35
N LEU A 796 14.32 27.02 27.26
CA LEU A 796 14.05 28.45 27.13
C LEU A 796 14.88 29.24 28.17
N PHE A 797 15.33 30.43 27.78
CA PHE A 797 15.93 31.37 28.73
C PHE A 797 14.86 31.79 29.75
N GLN A 798 15.09 31.54 31.05
CA GLN A 798 14.11 31.87 32.10
C GLN A 798 14.18 33.33 32.52
N ASN A 799 15.34 33.94 32.52
CA ASN A 799 15.59 35.31 32.96
C ASN A 799 16.77 35.95 32.25
N TRP A 800 17.04 37.25 32.50
CA TRP A 800 18.12 37.97 31.87
C TRP A 800 19.50 37.48 32.30
N GLU A 801 19.65 36.91 33.48
CA GLU A 801 20.92 36.32 33.96
C GLU A 801 21.32 35.14 33.05
N GLU A 802 20.41 34.28 32.71
CA GLU A 802 20.64 33.18 31.74
C GLU A 802 20.98 33.69 30.34
N VAL A 803 20.31 34.74 29.87
CA VAL A 803 20.59 35.35 28.56
C VAL A 803 22.02 35.91 28.55
N TYR A 804 22.41 36.66 29.58
CA TYR A 804 23.73 37.26 29.68
C TYR A 804 24.85 36.26 29.99
N ALA A 805 24.53 35.13 30.58
CA ALA A 805 25.48 34.04 30.83
C ALA A 805 25.75 33.19 29.59
N HIS A 806 24.90 33.29 28.54
CA HIS A 806 25.06 32.54 27.31
C HIS A 806 26.06 33.22 26.36
N THR A 807 27.35 33.12 26.71
CA THR A 807 28.47 33.79 26.03
C THR A 807 29.54 32.79 25.62
N ASP A 808 30.37 33.24 24.69
CA ASP A 808 31.64 32.62 24.35
C ASP A 808 32.67 32.79 25.47
N GLU A 809 33.89 32.30 25.30
CA GLU A 809 34.99 32.41 26.25
C GLU A 809 35.49 33.86 26.43
N HIS A 810 35.11 34.77 25.55
CA HIS A 810 35.45 36.21 25.57
C HIS A 810 34.32 37.06 26.16
N GLY A 811 33.20 36.47 26.54
CA GLY A 811 32.04 37.17 27.06
C GLY A 811 31.13 37.78 26.04
N THR A 812 31.25 37.38 24.73
CA THR A 812 30.36 37.82 23.68
C THR A 812 29.12 36.96 23.68
N LEU A 813 27.92 37.57 23.55
CA LEU A 813 26.66 36.84 23.55
C LEU A 813 26.54 35.99 22.27
N ILE A 814 26.31 34.69 22.43
CA ILE A 814 26.06 33.73 21.36
C ILE A 814 24.73 34.03 20.64
N GLN A 815 23.71 34.45 21.40
CA GLN A 815 22.40 34.86 20.89
C GLN A 815 22.09 36.31 21.27
N PRO A 816 22.63 37.31 20.59
CA PRO A 816 22.55 38.72 20.99
C PRO A 816 21.12 39.30 20.95
N ASN A 817 20.22 38.69 20.19
CA ASN A 817 18.82 39.11 20.07
C ASN A 817 17.86 38.35 21.03
N ALA A 818 18.37 37.39 21.82
CA ALA A 818 17.57 36.61 22.73
C ALA A 818 17.02 37.43 23.89
N LYS A 819 15.84 37.09 24.33
CA LYS A 819 15.19 37.63 25.53
C LYS A 819 14.71 36.47 26.41
N PRO A 820 14.42 36.70 27.69
CA PRO A 820 13.75 35.68 28.50
C PRO A 820 12.50 35.13 27.82
N GLY A 821 12.34 33.81 27.80
CA GLY A 821 11.30 33.08 27.10
C GLY A 821 11.65 32.66 25.66
N ASP A 822 12.79 33.10 25.14
CA ASP A 822 13.26 32.65 23.83
C ASP A 822 13.98 31.31 23.92
N ILE A 823 14.03 30.54 22.83
CA ILE A 823 14.76 29.27 22.75
C ILE A 823 16.25 29.52 22.90
N ARG A 824 16.87 28.78 23.80
CA ARG A 824 18.33 28.69 23.91
C ARG A 824 18.83 27.61 22.95
N PHE A 825 19.64 27.98 21.99
CA PHE A 825 20.27 27.06 21.03
C PHE A 825 21.70 26.75 21.46
N LYS A 826 22.16 25.51 21.24
CA LYS A 826 23.51 25.09 21.55
C LYS A 826 24.49 25.61 20.51
N ASP A 827 25.55 26.29 20.96
CA ASP A 827 26.80 26.49 20.20
C ASP A 827 27.61 25.20 20.32
N ARG A 828 27.71 24.45 19.23
CA ARG A 828 28.28 23.08 19.23
C ARG A 828 29.77 23.04 18.95
N ASP A 829 30.27 23.93 18.10
CA ASP A 829 31.69 24.02 17.79
C ASP A 829 32.43 25.01 18.72
N HIS A 830 31.71 25.63 19.65
CA HIS A 830 32.19 26.56 20.67
C HIS A 830 32.92 27.75 20.06
N ASN A 831 32.47 28.19 18.89
CA ASN A 831 33.07 29.36 18.21
C ASN A 831 32.47 30.72 18.65
N GLY A 832 31.45 30.70 19.50
CA GLY A 832 30.75 31.88 20.03
C GLY A 832 29.75 32.52 19.11
N VAL A 833 29.45 31.88 17.97
CA VAL A 833 28.50 32.38 16.95
C VAL A 833 27.56 31.26 16.56
N LEU A 834 26.26 31.46 16.63
CA LEU A 834 25.29 30.48 16.20
C LEU A 834 25.15 30.46 14.66
N ASP A 835 25.86 29.53 14.00
CA ASP A 835 25.95 29.41 12.55
C ASP A 835 25.61 27.99 12.04
N ALA A 836 25.86 27.69 10.77
CA ALA A 836 25.56 26.40 10.16
C ALA A 836 26.36 25.22 10.75
N ASN A 837 27.50 25.50 11.45
CA ASN A 837 28.31 24.44 12.06
C ASN A 837 27.72 23.92 13.37
N ASP A 838 26.77 24.67 13.96
CA ASP A 838 26.04 24.27 15.17
C ASP A 838 24.89 23.30 14.90
N LYS A 839 24.59 23.07 13.64
CA LYS A 839 23.55 22.09 13.25
C LYS A 839 24.02 20.66 13.49
N ASP A 840 23.10 19.82 13.96
CA ASP A 840 23.32 18.38 14.15
C ASP A 840 22.13 17.58 13.68
N TYR A 841 22.27 16.26 13.72
CA TYR A 841 21.16 15.34 13.50
C TYR A 841 20.23 15.37 14.72
N ILE A 842 19.02 15.86 14.49
CA ILE A 842 18.02 16.12 15.56
C ILE A 842 16.87 15.12 15.55
N GLY A 843 16.80 14.19 14.60
CA GLY A 843 15.76 13.15 14.57
C GLY A 843 15.90 12.20 13.39
N ASN A 844 15.14 11.09 13.45
CA ASN A 844 15.10 10.05 12.42
C ASN A 844 13.65 9.60 12.18
N PRO A 845 13.09 9.75 10.96
CA PRO A 845 11.71 9.40 10.67
C PRO A 845 11.46 7.90 10.47
N TYR A 846 12.50 7.09 10.26
CA TYR A 846 12.34 5.66 10.07
C TYR A 846 12.23 4.93 11.42
N PRO A 847 11.19 4.06 11.60
CA PRO A 847 10.97 3.38 12.87
C PRO A 847 12.07 2.37 13.19
N ASP A 848 12.34 2.21 14.48
CA ASP A 848 13.18 1.17 15.02
C ASP A 848 12.50 -0.19 14.99
N LEU A 849 11.17 -0.19 15.20
CA LEU A 849 10.33 -1.37 15.22
C LEU A 849 8.97 -1.08 14.58
N MET A 850 8.52 -1.97 13.71
CA MET A 850 7.15 -2.05 13.21
C MET A 850 6.49 -3.30 13.78
N MET A 851 5.23 -3.18 14.20
CA MET A 851 4.45 -4.26 14.80
C MET A 851 3.07 -4.35 14.15
N GLY A 852 2.64 -5.58 13.82
CA GLY A 852 1.27 -5.91 13.44
C GLY A 852 0.74 -7.01 14.35
N LEU A 853 -0.44 -6.83 14.94
CA LEU A 853 -1.12 -7.84 15.75
C LEU A 853 -2.51 -8.09 15.16
N ASN A 854 -2.79 -9.33 14.82
CA ASN A 854 -4.05 -9.79 14.24
C ASN A 854 -4.68 -10.81 15.17
N ILE A 855 -5.95 -10.65 15.46
CA ILE A 855 -6.74 -11.49 16.38
C ILE A 855 -8.02 -11.90 15.66
N GLY A 856 -8.22 -13.20 15.49
CA GLY A 856 -9.46 -13.81 15.01
C GLY A 856 -10.07 -14.68 16.09
N MET A 857 -11.38 -14.61 16.28
CA MET A 857 -12.10 -15.46 17.24
C MET A 857 -13.45 -15.86 16.65
N ARG A 858 -13.84 -17.10 16.86
CA ARG A 858 -15.18 -17.60 16.49
C ARG A 858 -15.79 -18.37 17.64
N TYR A 859 -17.00 -17.98 18.02
CA TYR A 859 -17.81 -18.72 18.98
C TYR A 859 -19.17 -19.03 18.37
N LYS A 860 -19.39 -20.29 17.97
CA LYS A 860 -20.60 -20.73 17.25
C LYS A 860 -20.82 -19.87 15.98
N ASN A 861 -21.89 -19.07 16.01
CA ASN A 861 -22.31 -18.22 14.89
C ASN A 861 -21.77 -16.78 14.98
N ILE A 862 -21.01 -16.46 16.03
CA ILE A 862 -20.40 -15.14 16.22
C ILE A 862 -18.93 -15.23 15.83
N ASP A 863 -18.46 -14.28 15.03
CA ASP A 863 -17.05 -14.07 14.73
C ASP A 863 -16.61 -12.68 15.15
N PHE A 864 -15.35 -12.58 15.55
CA PHE A 864 -14.70 -11.33 15.95
C PHE A 864 -13.32 -11.23 15.29
N ALA A 865 -13.00 -10.06 14.75
CA ALA A 865 -11.65 -9.75 14.24
C ALA A 865 -11.15 -8.42 14.80
N ALA A 866 -9.87 -8.38 15.16
CA ALA A 866 -9.21 -7.15 15.57
C ALA A 866 -7.79 -7.10 15.00
N ASN A 867 -7.45 -5.97 14.34
CA ASN A 867 -6.13 -5.77 13.75
C ASN A 867 -5.52 -4.50 14.33
N PHE A 868 -4.26 -4.59 14.77
CA PHE A 868 -3.49 -3.47 15.28
C PHE A 868 -2.20 -3.32 14.47
N TYR A 869 -1.82 -2.08 14.24
CA TYR A 869 -0.55 -1.74 13.61
C TYR A 869 0.10 -0.58 14.34
N GLY A 870 1.42 -0.62 14.48
CA GLY A 870 2.17 0.45 15.12
C GLY A 870 3.61 0.54 14.63
N THR A 871 4.18 1.73 14.76
CA THR A 871 5.60 2.02 14.56
C THR A 871 6.15 2.65 15.83
N PHE A 872 7.39 2.33 16.17
CA PHE A 872 8.03 2.76 17.41
C PHE A 872 9.46 3.23 17.14
N GLY A 873 9.89 4.31 17.84
CA GLY A 873 11.24 4.86 17.75
C GLY A 873 11.49 5.67 16.49
N ASN A 874 10.44 6.17 15.84
CA ASN A 874 10.52 7.14 14.76
C ASN A 874 10.18 8.55 15.27
N ASP A 875 10.85 9.55 14.70
CA ASP A 875 10.60 10.95 14.97
C ASP A 875 9.77 11.58 13.83
N ILE A 876 9.00 12.60 14.19
CA ILE A 876 8.26 13.46 13.25
C ILE A 876 8.74 14.90 13.40
N TYR A 877 9.06 15.56 12.29
CA TYR A 877 9.25 17.00 12.26
C TYR A 877 7.88 17.68 12.08
N ASN A 878 7.32 18.16 13.19
CA ASN A 878 5.97 18.72 13.25
C ASN A 878 5.98 20.22 12.93
N VAL A 879 5.82 20.58 11.66
CA VAL A 879 5.76 21.97 11.20
C VAL A 879 4.64 22.75 11.88
N THR A 880 3.55 22.07 12.27
CA THR A 880 2.39 22.72 12.88
C THR A 880 2.66 23.33 14.27
N LYS A 881 3.78 22.97 14.91
CA LYS A 881 4.24 23.64 16.15
C LYS A 881 4.52 25.13 15.94
N GLY A 882 4.84 25.56 14.73
CA GLY A 882 4.94 26.96 14.39
C GLY A 882 3.66 27.76 14.65
N ARG A 883 2.49 27.11 14.72
CA ARG A 883 1.22 27.75 15.08
C ARG A 883 1.15 28.28 16.52
N TYR A 884 2.04 27.84 17.40
CA TYR A 884 2.15 28.45 18.75
C TYR A 884 2.64 29.91 18.69
N SER A 885 3.31 30.32 17.62
CA SER A 885 3.75 31.69 17.47
C SER A 885 2.61 32.64 17.09
N GLY A 886 1.56 32.13 16.42
CA GLY A 886 0.60 32.96 15.69
C GLY A 886 1.26 33.85 14.65
N SER A 887 2.45 33.48 14.16
CA SER A 887 3.20 34.23 13.15
C SER A 887 2.34 34.46 11.91
N GLY A 888 2.38 35.65 11.33
CA GLY A 888 1.53 36.01 10.19
C GLY A 888 0.04 36.13 10.51
N GLY A 889 -0.37 36.11 11.80
CA GLY A 889 -1.77 36.19 12.21
C GLY A 889 -2.55 34.88 12.06
N GLN A 890 -1.91 33.77 11.80
CA GLN A 890 -2.56 32.45 11.74
C GLN A 890 -3.13 32.05 13.09
N ASN A 891 -4.24 31.25 13.07
CA ASN A 891 -4.81 30.70 14.30
C ASN A 891 -3.80 29.77 15.00
N VAL A 892 -3.96 29.64 16.30
CA VAL A 892 -3.02 28.95 17.21
C VAL A 892 -3.66 27.68 17.81
N TRP A 893 -2.85 26.83 18.38
CA TRP A 893 -3.33 25.72 19.20
C TRP A 893 -4.03 26.24 20.45
N ALA A 894 -5.13 25.62 20.86
CA ALA A 894 -5.83 26.00 22.08
C ALA A 894 -4.95 25.81 23.34
N GLY A 895 -5.05 26.74 24.26
CA GLY A 895 -4.20 26.82 25.45
C GLY A 895 -2.79 27.37 25.17
N THR A 896 -2.56 27.95 23.99
CA THR A 896 -1.28 28.60 23.66
C THR A 896 -0.96 29.72 24.63
N LEU A 897 -1.95 30.53 25.01
CA LEU A 897 -1.76 31.63 25.93
C LEU A 897 -1.25 31.19 27.31
N GLU A 898 -1.77 30.06 27.80
CA GLU A 898 -1.39 29.50 29.11
C GLU A 898 -0.07 28.73 29.05
N LYS A 899 0.20 28.07 27.92
CA LYS A 899 1.38 27.20 27.77
C LYS A 899 2.64 27.93 27.34
N ALA A 900 2.50 29.06 26.65
CA ALA A 900 3.64 29.88 26.23
C ALA A 900 4.32 30.48 27.48
N TRP A 901 5.65 30.60 27.43
CA TRP A 901 6.40 31.24 28.49
C TRP A 901 5.91 32.70 28.68
N HIS A 902 5.56 33.05 29.92
CA HIS A 902 5.09 34.37 30.32
C HIS A 902 5.69 34.87 31.64
N GLY A 903 6.85 34.31 32.02
CA GLY A 903 7.62 34.66 33.21
C GLY A 903 8.47 33.50 33.70
N GLU A 904 9.46 33.80 34.55
CA GLU A 904 10.35 32.78 35.08
C GLU A 904 9.59 31.66 35.79
N GLY A 905 9.90 30.41 35.41
CA GLY A 905 9.28 29.21 35.95
C GLY A 905 7.87 28.87 35.42
N THR A 906 7.31 29.61 34.46
CA THR A 906 5.97 29.35 33.91
C THR A 906 5.96 28.25 32.87
N GLY A 907 7.06 27.98 32.21
CA GLY A 907 7.18 26.92 31.20
C GLY A 907 8.58 26.84 30.61
N ASN A 908 8.88 25.72 29.93
CA ASN A 908 10.16 25.51 29.27
C ASN A 908 10.00 24.88 27.85
N ASP A 909 8.77 24.74 27.36
CA ASP A 909 8.50 24.01 26.13
C ASP A 909 8.06 24.93 24.97
N ILE A 910 7.22 25.94 25.26
CA ILE A 910 6.70 26.86 24.24
C ILE A 910 7.31 28.24 24.49
N PRO A 911 8.00 28.83 23.50
CA PRO A 911 8.59 30.13 23.61
C PRO A 911 7.58 31.23 23.93
N ARG A 912 8.07 32.38 24.46
CA ARG A 912 7.25 33.56 24.64
C ARG A 912 6.56 33.96 23.33
N LEU A 913 5.38 34.46 23.44
CA LEU A 913 4.68 35.05 22.30
C LEU A 913 5.38 36.36 21.87
N SER A 914 5.69 36.47 20.58
CA SER A 914 6.38 37.63 20.02
C SER A 914 5.83 37.96 18.63
N SER A 915 5.69 39.25 18.34
CA SER A 915 5.33 39.75 17.00
C SER A 915 6.52 39.79 16.07
N ASN A 916 7.72 39.74 16.62
CA ASN A 916 8.98 39.91 15.91
C ASN A 916 9.98 38.83 16.41
N ASP A 917 10.07 37.74 15.67
CA ASP A 917 10.90 36.56 16.01
C ASP A 917 12.40 36.83 15.77
N LEU A 918 12.95 37.85 16.48
CA LEU A 918 14.36 38.25 16.32
C LEU A 918 15.37 37.18 16.71
N ASN A 919 14.99 36.30 17.64
CA ASN A 919 15.80 35.14 18.03
C ASN A 919 15.66 33.97 17.06
N LEU A 920 14.73 34.06 16.10
CA LEU A 920 14.41 32.99 15.14
C LEU A 920 13.95 31.70 15.80
N ASN A 921 13.15 31.80 16.89
CA ASN A 921 12.60 30.67 17.63
C ASN A 921 11.82 29.71 16.72
N TYR A 922 10.98 30.27 15.85
CA TYR A 922 10.12 29.52 14.94
C TYR A 922 10.61 29.47 13.50
N SER A 923 11.60 30.30 13.15
CA SER A 923 12.09 30.38 11.77
C SER A 923 13.26 29.43 11.49
N ARG A 924 13.98 28.97 12.53
CA ARG A 924 15.09 28.02 12.38
C ARG A 924 14.59 26.57 12.33
N VAL A 925 15.21 25.77 11.49
CA VAL A 925 15.12 24.32 11.56
C VAL A 925 15.80 23.85 12.84
N SER A 926 15.03 23.33 13.79
CA SER A 926 15.54 22.95 15.12
C SER A 926 14.81 21.75 15.75
N SER A 927 15.42 21.21 16.80
CA SER A 927 14.83 20.12 17.60
C SER A 927 13.53 20.51 18.32
N PHE A 928 13.18 21.78 18.40
CA PHE A 928 11.87 22.24 18.89
C PHE A 928 10.70 21.60 18.12
N TYR A 929 10.87 21.40 16.81
CA TYR A 929 9.85 20.82 15.94
C TYR A 929 9.80 19.29 15.96
N VAL A 930 10.81 18.63 16.52
CA VAL A 930 10.91 17.17 16.52
C VAL A 930 10.10 16.58 17.66
N GLU A 931 9.27 15.62 17.35
CA GLU A 931 8.45 14.88 18.31
C GLU A 931 8.57 13.37 18.08
N ASP A 932 8.34 12.59 19.15
CA ASP A 932 8.18 11.14 19.06
C ASP A 932 6.95 10.80 18.23
N GLY A 933 7.16 10.18 17.08
CA GLY A 933 6.14 9.73 16.17
C GLY A 933 5.63 8.32 16.43
N SER A 934 6.03 7.70 17.52
CA SER A 934 5.59 6.35 17.88
C SER A 934 4.07 6.28 18.06
N TYR A 935 3.45 5.23 17.53
CA TYR A 935 2.02 5.01 17.71
C TYR A 935 1.64 3.53 17.64
N LEU A 936 0.50 3.20 18.26
CA LEU A 936 -0.23 1.96 18.07
C LEU A 936 -1.67 2.28 17.67
N ARG A 937 -2.08 1.88 16.49
CA ARG A 937 -3.44 2.09 15.95
C ARG A 937 -4.21 0.79 15.90
N CYS A 938 -5.46 0.83 16.39
CA CYS A 938 -6.43 -0.20 16.06
C CYS A 938 -6.92 0.04 14.62
N LYS A 939 -6.53 -0.83 13.69
CA LYS A 939 -6.89 -0.70 12.26
C LYS A 939 -8.30 -1.22 11.97
N LEU A 940 -8.71 -2.29 12.66
CA LEU A 940 -10.01 -2.92 12.50
C LEU A 940 -10.50 -3.49 13.83
N LEU A 941 -11.75 -3.24 14.15
CA LEU A 941 -12.56 -4.05 15.07
C LEU A 941 -13.80 -4.46 14.30
N GLN A 942 -14.05 -5.76 14.19
CA GLN A 942 -15.24 -6.30 13.51
C GLN A 942 -15.90 -7.35 14.37
N ILE A 943 -17.22 -7.32 14.41
CA ILE A 943 -18.07 -8.40 14.96
C ILE A 943 -19.08 -8.82 13.90
N GLY A 944 -19.22 -10.12 13.71
CA GLY A 944 -20.15 -10.73 12.78
C GLY A 944 -21.05 -11.74 13.44
N TYR A 945 -22.25 -11.88 12.90
CA TYR A 945 -23.21 -12.92 13.29
C TYR A 945 -23.80 -13.60 12.06
N THR A 946 -23.54 -14.90 11.92
CA THR A 946 -24.11 -15.72 10.84
C THR A 946 -25.45 -16.30 11.30
N LEU A 947 -26.51 -15.97 10.57
CA LEU A 947 -27.86 -16.46 10.88
C LEU A 947 -27.95 -17.98 10.66
N PRO A 948 -28.71 -18.67 11.50
CA PRO A 948 -29.00 -20.11 11.28
C PRO A 948 -29.62 -20.36 9.90
N LYS A 949 -29.09 -21.27 9.12
CA LYS A 949 -29.54 -21.59 7.74
C LYS A 949 -31.06 -21.83 7.62
N LYS A 950 -31.67 -22.40 8.65
CA LYS A 950 -33.13 -22.63 8.72
C LYS A 950 -33.97 -21.35 8.66
N TRP A 951 -33.39 -20.18 9.01
CA TRP A 951 -34.10 -18.91 8.98
C TRP A 951 -34.02 -18.22 7.61
N VAL A 952 -33.05 -18.61 6.78
CA VAL A 952 -32.73 -17.96 5.51
C VAL A 952 -32.83 -18.92 4.30
N GLY A 953 -33.72 -19.96 4.43
CA GLY A 953 -33.99 -20.86 3.32
C GLY A 953 -32.84 -21.77 2.88
N GLY A 954 -31.85 -22.01 3.74
CA GLY A 954 -30.67 -22.83 3.44
C GLY A 954 -29.43 -22.03 3.01
N ALA A 955 -29.57 -20.76 2.75
CA ALA A 955 -28.46 -19.86 2.43
C ALA A 955 -27.61 -19.51 3.66
N ASP A 956 -26.44 -18.93 3.45
CA ASP A 956 -25.60 -18.32 4.49
C ASP A 956 -25.80 -16.80 4.45
N LEU A 957 -26.28 -16.22 5.56
CA LEU A 957 -26.43 -14.78 5.73
C LEU A 957 -25.66 -14.35 6.98
N ARG A 958 -24.63 -13.53 6.77
CA ARG A 958 -23.84 -12.93 7.86
C ARG A 958 -24.10 -11.43 7.89
N LEU A 959 -24.38 -10.91 9.09
CA LEU A 959 -24.46 -9.48 9.38
C LEU A 959 -23.22 -9.09 10.17
N SER A 960 -22.61 -7.95 9.84
CA SER A 960 -21.40 -7.48 10.50
C SER A 960 -21.45 -5.99 10.82
N PHE A 961 -20.76 -5.63 11.88
CA PHE A 961 -20.41 -4.24 12.20
C PHE A 961 -18.89 -4.12 12.29
N SER A 962 -18.32 -3.11 11.61
CA SER A 962 -16.88 -2.86 11.58
C SER A 962 -16.58 -1.41 11.94
N ALA A 963 -15.54 -1.22 12.74
CA ALA A 963 -14.94 0.07 13.03
C ALA A 963 -13.48 0.06 12.57
N GLN A 964 -13.14 0.92 11.62
CA GLN A 964 -11.77 1.07 11.11
C GLN A 964 -11.15 2.33 11.70
N ASN A 965 -9.89 2.24 12.12
CA ASN A 965 -9.13 3.30 12.80
C ASN A 965 -9.88 3.93 14.01
N PRO A 966 -10.62 3.16 14.85
CA PRO A 966 -11.46 3.74 15.90
C PRO A 966 -10.64 4.55 16.93
N PHE A 967 -9.40 4.16 17.19
CA PHE A 967 -8.48 4.90 18.07
C PHE A 967 -7.02 4.66 17.73
N THR A 968 -6.18 5.63 18.10
CA THR A 968 -4.72 5.58 18.00
C THR A 968 -4.14 5.98 19.37
N ILE A 969 -3.18 5.22 19.86
CA ILE A 969 -2.41 5.51 21.07
C ILE A 969 -1.10 6.11 20.62
N THR A 970 -0.84 7.38 20.96
CA THR A 970 0.36 8.11 20.57
C THR A 970 0.59 9.29 21.50
N GLY A 971 1.86 9.71 21.62
CA GLY A 971 2.26 10.97 22.27
C GLY A 971 2.37 12.15 21.29
N TYR A 972 2.21 11.90 19.98
CA TYR A 972 2.35 12.92 18.95
C TYR A 972 1.24 13.98 19.05
N SER A 973 1.62 15.27 18.96
CA SER A 973 0.68 16.40 19.12
C SER A 973 -0.03 16.83 17.85
N GLY A 974 0.45 16.42 16.67
CA GLY A 974 -0.15 16.75 15.36
C GLY A 974 -1.38 15.91 15.02
N MET A 975 -1.83 16.00 13.76
CA MET A 975 -3.09 15.39 13.32
C MET A 975 -3.05 13.86 13.26
N ASP A 976 -2.02 13.28 12.64
CA ASP A 976 -1.94 11.85 12.40
C ASP A 976 -0.47 11.36 12.34
N PRO A 977 0.00 10.55 13.30
CA PRO A 977 1.39 10.09 13.33
C PRO A 977 1.75 9.10 12.22
N GLU A 978 0.76 8.51 11.54
CA GLU A 978 1.01 7.62 10.38
C GLU A 978 1.38 8.40 9.11
N ARG A 979 1.08 9.70 9.05
CA ARG A 979 1.10 10.51 7.84
C ARG A 979 2.19 11.60 7.76
N PRO A 980 3.32 11.51 8.44
CA PRO A 980 4.39 12.47 8.24
C PRO A 980 5.15 12.15 6.94
N MET A 981 4.46 12.20 5.83
CA MET A 981 5.08 12.06 4.54
C MET A 981 4.95 13.36 3.81
N VAL A 982 6.02 13.73 3.17
CA VAL A 982 6.14 14.93 2.38
C VAL A 982 4.87 15.21 1.63
N ASP A 983 4.46 16.44 1.85
CA ASP A 983 3.62 17.25 1.00
C ASP A 983 3.44 16.73 -0.42
N GLY A 984 2.21 16.82 -0.93
CA GLY A 984 1.81 16.49 -2.30
C GLY A 984 2.50 17.29 -3.40
N THR A 985 3.68 17.85 -3.13
CA THR A 985 4.57 18.29 -4.19
C THR A 985 5.09 17.05 -4.90
N THR A 986 4.71 16.95 -6.13
CA THR A 986 4.97 15.93 -7.14
C THR A 986 6.45 15.70 -7.47
N ASP A 987 7.34 15.77 -6.52
CA ASP A 987 8.73 15.40 -6.75
C ASP A 987 8.89 13.90 -6.66
N SER A 988 8.61 13.24 -7.79
CA SER A 988 8.75 11.80 -7.97
C SER A 988 10.17 11.28 -7.72
N SER A 989 11.16 12.13 -7.68
CA SER A 989 12.57 11.79 -7.49
C SER A 989 13.04 11.87 -6.03
N GLY A 990 12.38 12.64 -5.17
CA GLY A 990 12.82 12.92 -3.81
C GLY A 990 12.09 12.19 -2.68
N SER A 991 10.95 11.57 -2.94
CA SER A 991 10.07 11.03 -1.88
C SER A 991 10.67 9.92 -1.01
N ALA A 992 11.70 9.24 -1.47
CA ALA A 992 12.37 8.16 -0.73
C ALA A 992 13.34 8.68 0.35
N ILE A 993 13.94 9.83 0.12
CA ILE A 993 14.93 10.48 1.00
C ILE A 993 14.40 11.77 1.64
N ASN A 994 13.10 12.02 1.51
CA ASN A 994 12.38 13.17 2.03
C ASN A 994 11.09 12.70 2.69
N THR A 995 11.17 12.22 3.94
CA THR A 995 10.03 11.69 4.69
C THR A 995 10.09 12.13 6.16
N GLY A 996 8.97 12.10 6.86
CA GLY A 996 8.88 12.39 8.28
C GLY A 996 8.49 13.82 8.63
N ILE A 997 8.12 14.66 7.64
CA ILE A 997 7.68 16.04 7.86
C ILE A 997 6.16 16.09 7.84
N ASP A 998 5.53 16.58 8.91
CA ASP A 998 4.08 16.80 8.98
C ASP A 998 3.75 18.27 8.78
N ASN A 999 3.10 18.57 7.65
CA ASN A 999 2.51 19.86 7.31
C ASN A 999 1.00 19.72 7.02
N VAL A 1000 0.27 19.04 7.91
CA VAL A 1000 -1.17 18.77 7.83
C VAL A 1000 -1.55 17.97 6.57
N ALA A 1001 -1.06 16.74 6.48
CA ALA A 1001 -1.51 15.80 5.46
C ALA A 1001 -2.99 15.39 5.71
N TYR A 1002 -3.67 14.89 4.66
CA TYR A 1002 -5.04 14.39 4.82
C TYR A 1002 -5.05 13.22 5.82
N PRO A 1003 -5.68 13.35 7.00
CA PRO A 1003 -5.60 12.33 8.05
C PRO A 1003 -6.38 11.06 7.70
N ASN A 1004 -6.00 9.94 8.31
CA ASN A 1004 -6.76 8.69 8.17
C ASN A 1004 -8.11 8.78 8.89
N PRO A 1005 -9.25 8.62 8.20
CA PRO A 1005 -10.56 8.74 8.84
C PRO A 1005 -10.87 7.52 9.73
N ARG A 1006 -11.68 7.76 10.76
CA ARG A 1006 -12.40 6.72 11.49
C ARG A 1006 -13.61 6.32 10.67
N THR A 1007 -13.77 5.04 10.37
CA THR A 1007 -14.88 4.56 9.52
C THR A 1007 -15.72 3.53 10.26
N PHE A 1008 -17.05 3.70 10.24
CA PHE A 1008 -18.01 2.77 10.85
C PHE A 1008 -18.92 2.20 9.77
N LEU A 1009 -18.98 0.89 9.66
CA LEU A 1009 -19.64 0.18 8.56
C LEU A 1009 -20.58 -0.90 9.08
N PHE A 1010 -21.72 -1.03 8.43
CA PHE A 1010 -22.63 -2.15 8.54
C PHE A 1010 -22.53 -3.00 7.28
N GLY A 1011 -22.31 -4.30 7.45
CA GLY A 1011 -22.09 -5.26 6.37
C GLY A 1011 -23.14 -6.37 6.34
N ILE A 1012 -23.45 -6.83 5.13
CA ILE A 1012 -24.30 -7.98 4.83
C ILE A 1012 -23.54 -8.86 3.85
N ASP A 1013 -23.31 -10.13 4.21
CA ASP A 1013 -22.74 -11.14 3.35
C ASP A 1013 -23.77 -12.24 3.14
N PHE A 1014 -24.18 -12.44 1.89
CA PHE A 1014 -25.16 -13.44 1.51
C PHE A 1014 -24.56 -14.41 0.51
N LYS A 1015 -24.60 -15.72 0.80
CA LYS A 1015 -24.09 -16.80 -0.05
C LYS A 1015 -25.19 -17.83 -0.29
N PHE A 1016 -25.46 -18.09 -1.57
CA PHE A 1016 -26.49 -19.01 -2.00
C PHE A 1016 -25.98 -20.02 -3.02
#